data_81126e242ac0ecc888078b7611dd164b
#
_entry.id   81126e242ac0ecc888078b7611dd164b
#
_cell.length_a   1.000
_cell.length_b   1.000
_cell.length_c   1.000
_cell.angle_alpha   90.00
_cell.angle_beta   90.00
_cell.angle_gamma   90.00
#
_symmetry.space_group_name_H-M   'P 1'
#
loop_
_entity.id
_entity.type
_entity.pdbx_description
1 polymer ?
#
loop_
_entity_poly.entity_id
_entity_poly.type
_entity_poly.pdbx_seq_one_letter_code
_entity_poly.pdbx_strand_id
1 'polypeptide(L)'
;MKQIIQDLNNGHTILEEVPAPFVKQGHVLIQTTRSLVSLGTERMLVEFGKSNLFQKAMQQPDKVKEVLNKVKTDGLKPTINAVFNKLGQPLPLGYCNVGKVIAVGKGVDDISIGDRVASNGPHAEYVCVAKNLVAKIPENVSDEAASFTVIGSIGLQGIRLANPTFGETFVVVGLGLIGLMTAQLLKSNGCKVIGFDFDSVKVALAKQLGIDAVNPGDGVDQVAYVNNTTSNIGADAVIITASNKSNEIISQSAKMSRKRGRIILVGVVGLDISRADFYEKELTFQVSCSYGPGRYDDDYEQKGIDYPLAFVRWTEKRNFETILQAISSNSIQVEPLITERVLLEDYQQIYAEMKGSKSIASILVYPEKSNTPSHLIEINTNKFQKGDGVVGIIGAGNFTSAMILPCLKRNSAKLKYISSSTGLTGTVLAKKYNVSHSTTENDIIFKDEEVDLVLITTRHNSHAAIAIEALRNGKNVFIEKPLALNKEELDRVIEVYKKSGKTLTVGYNRRFAPLAVEMKKALGSASTPMNIVATMNAGFIPSKVWIHDMEVGGGRIIGEACHFIDLITYLTGSKVKSVCMNSLGIQPEENTDNASILLKYENGTNAVINYFANGSKSYAKERIEVYHQERTLVLDNWRKLKGYGFNNFNSVSSGQDKGHQNQFNLLIESVKNGGESIIPISELVNTTLASFAAVESLKTGAWVNL
;
A
#
# COMPACT_ATOMS: atom_id res chain seq x y z
N MET A 1 13.37 12.52 -11.42
CA MET A 1 13.50 11.26 -12.19
C MET A 1 12.23 11.00 -13.01
N LYS A 2 12.35 10.27 -14.12
CA LYS A 2 11.21 9.86 -14.93
C LYS A 2 10.73 8.47 -14.54
N GLN A 3 9.41 8.27 -14.52
CA GLN A 3 8.76 6.99 -14.18
C GLN A 3 7.51 6.78 -15.04
N ILE A 4 7.30 5.57 -15.57
CA ILE A 4 6.09 5.21 -16.33
C ILE A 4 4.98 4.84 -15.34
N ILE A 5 3.83 5.48 -15.51
CA ILE A 5 2.64 5.24 -14.69
C ILE A 5 1.39 5.09 -15.55
N GLN A 6 0.42 4.34 -15.03
CA GLN A 6 -0.95 4.29 -15.56
C GLN A 6 -1.83 5.21 -14.73
N ASP A 7 -2.38 6.24 -15.35
CA ASP A 7 -3.43 7.06 -14.75
C ASP A 7 -4.79 6.34 -14.91
N LEU A 8 -5.38 5.97 -13.77
CA LEU A 8 -6.65 5.24 -13.76
C LEU A 8 -7.87 6.14 -13.95
N ASN A 9 -7.73 7.48 -13.89
CA ASN A 9 -8.84 8.42 -14.12
C ASN A 9 -9.09 8.64 -15.62
N ASN A 10 -8.02 8.95 -16.35
CA ASN A 10 -8.11 9.26 -17.78
C ASN A 10 -7.72 8.10 -18.69
N GLY A 11 -7.18 7.02 -18.12
CA GLY A 11 -6.77 5.82 -18.85
C GLY A 11 -5.48 5.95 -19.66
N HIS A 12 -4.71 7.04 -19.47
CA HIS A 12 -3.45 7.24 -20.19
C HIS A 12 -2.27 6.61 -19.45
N THR A 13 -1.37 6.02 -20.24
CA THR A 13 -0.02 5.68 -19.76
C THR A 13 0.87 6.89 -20.00
N ILE A 14 1.53 7.40 -18.99
CA ILE A 14 2.34 8.62 -19.06
C ILE A 14 3.72 8.41 -18.42
N LEU A 15 4.70 9.15 -18.92
CA LEU A 15 6.02 9.27 -18.33
C LEU A 15 5.98 10.48 -17.39
N GLU A 16 5.93 10.21 -16.09
CA GLU A 16 5.78 11.23 -15.05
C GLU A 16 7.15 11.62 -14.49
N GLU A 17 7.38 12.93 -14.31
CA GLU A 17 8.56 13.44 -13.61
C GLU A 17 8.27 13.52 -12.12
N VAL A 18 9.09 12.83 -11.31
CA VAL A 18 8.93 12.71 -9.86
C VAL A 18 10.30 12.87 -9.16
N PRO A 19 10.35 13.29 -7.89
CA PRO A 19 11.60 13.26 -7.14
C PRO A 19 12.08 11.82 -6.95
N ALA A 20 13.39 11.61 -6.96
CA ALA A 20 13.98 10.29 -6.75
C ALA A 20 13.80 9.84 -5.29
N PRO A 21 13.58 8.54 -5.04
CA PRO A 21 13.44 8.02 -3.68
C PRO A 21 14.79 8.04 -2.93
N PHE A 22 14.74 8.13 -1.60
CA PHE A 22 15.86 7.80 -0.73
C PHE A 22 15.95 6.31 -0.44
N VAL A 23 17.17 5.84 -0.18
CA VAL A 23 17.36 4.48 0.31
C VAL A 23 16.76 4.33 1.71
N LYS A 24 16.03 3.23 1.93
CA LYS A 24 15.43 2.88 3.22
C LYS A 24 16.23 1.77 3.90
N GLN A 25 16.03 1.61 5.21
CA GLN A 25 16.53 0.45 5.94
C GLN A 25 16.04 -0.85 5.27
N GLY A 26 16.94 -1.84 5.10
CA GLY A 26 16.64 -3.12 4.46
C GLY A 26 16.47 -3.04 2.92
N HIS A 27 16.76 -1.88 2.30
CA HIS A 27 16.57 -1.66 0.86
C HIS A 27 17.87 -1.21 0.19
N VAL A 28 17.87 -1.30 -1.13
CA VAL A 28 18.90 -0.72 -1.99
C VAL A 28 18.29 0.29 -2.94
N LEU A 29 19.04 1.35 -3.28
CA LEU A 29 18.69 2.31 -4.31
C LEU A 29 19.45 1.95 -5.58
N ILE A 30 18.73 1.72 -6.65
CA ILE A 30 19.25 1.25 -7.93
C ILE A 30 19.05 2.34 -8.97
N GLN A 31 20.07 2.68 -9.70
CA GLN A 31 20.01 3.46 -10.94
C GLN A 31 19.74 2.47 -12.09
N THR A 32 18.58 2.60 -12.72
CA THR A 32 18.12 1.69 -13.76
C THR A 32 18.91 1.87 -15.06
N THR A 33 19.34 0.76 -15.66
CA THR A 33 19.94 0.73 -16.98
C THR A 33 18.99 0.13 -18.01
N ARG A 34 18.25 -0.91 -17.62
CA ARG A 34 17.29 -1.63 -18.47
C ARG A 34 16.06 -2.03 -17.65
N SER A 35 14.93 -2.11 -18.31
CA SER A 35 13.77 -2.81 -17.76
C SER A 35 12.96 -3.48 -18.85
N LEU A 36 12.41 -4.66 -18.54
CA LEU A 36 11.65 -5.45 -19.50
C LEU A 36 10.16 -5.21 -19.33
N VAL A 37 9.46 -4.89 -20.40
CA VAL A 37 8.01 -4.73 -20.43
C VAL A 37 7.34 -6.09 -20.67
N SER A 38 6.51 -6.50 -19.72
CA SER A 38 5.70 -7.72 -19.81
C SER A 38 4.35 -7.41 -20.42
N LEU A 39 4.25 -7.54 -21.75
CA LEU A 39 3.02 -7.20 -22.48
C LEU A 39 1.76 -7.90 -21.95
N GLY A 40 1.87 -9.15 -21.49
CA GLY A 40 0.73 -9.90 -20.94
C GLY A 40 0.15 -9.27 -19.68
N THR A 41 0.99 -8.98 -18.70
CA THR A 41 0.57 -8.45 -17.39
C THR A 41 0.26 -6.95 -17.46
N GLU A 42 1.14 -6.18 -18.09
CA GLU A 42 0.99 -4.72 -18.15
C GLU A 42 -0.19 -4.30 -19.01
N ARG A 43 -0.47 -5.06 -20.08
CA ARG A 43 -1.67 -4.86 -20.89
C ARG A 43 -2.96 -4.95 -20.06
N MET A 44 -3.07 -5.91 -19.14
CA MET A 44 -4.24 -6.01 -18.26
C MET A 44 -4.40 -4.74 -17.41
N LEU A 45 -3.30 -4.19 -16.87
CA LEU A 45 -3.31 -2.97 -16.08
C LEU A 45 -3.69 -1.74 -16.91
N VAL A 46 -3.14 -1.63 -18.12
CA VAL A 46 -3.46 -0.55 -19.07
C VAL A 46 -4.91 -0.63 -19.55
N GLU A 47 -5.41 -1.82 -19.90
CA GLU A 47 -6.82 -2.03 -20.29
C GLU A 47 -7.77 -1.76 -19.12
N PHE A 48 -7.42 -2.16 -17.91
CA PHE A 48 -8.17 -1.78 -16.71
C PHE A 48 -8.21 -0.24 -16.53
N GLY A 49 -7.07 0.43 -16.71
CA GLY A 49 -6.98 1.88 -16.68
C GLY A 49 -7.91 2.55 -17.70
N LYS A 50 -7.93 2.07 -18.93
CA LYS A 50 -8.77 2.56 -20.05
C LYS A 50 -10.26 2.23 -19.89
N SER A 51 -10.63 1.27 -19.06
CA SER A 51 -12.03 0.85 -18.85
C SER A 51 -12.85 1.96 -18.20
N ASN A 52 -14.13 2.09 -18.57
CA ASN A 52 -15.05 3.00 -17.89
C ASN A 52 -15.42 2.51 -16.48
N LEU A 53 -16.03 3.37 -15.66
CA LEU A 53 -16.37 3.06 -14.26
C LEU A 53 -17.26 1.81 -14.12
N PHE A 54 -18.19 1.60 -15.05
CA PHE A 54 -19.06 0.43 -15.05
C PHE A 54 -18.28 -0.86 -15.34
N GLN A 55 -17.40 -0.83 -16.33
CA GLN A 55 -16.52 -1.96 -16.64
C GLN A 55 -15.53 -2.26 -15.51
N LYS A 56 -14.96 -1.21 -14.88
CA LYS A 56 -14.11 -1.37 -13.67
C LYS A 56 -14.88 -2.04 -12.52
N ALA A 57 -16.15 -1.64 -12.32
CA ALA A 57 -17.02 -2.23 -11.31
C ALA A 57 -17.30 -3.72 -11.60
N MET A 58 -17.59 -4.07 -12.86
CA MET A 58 -17.82 -5.48 -13.26
C MET A 58 -16.58 -6.35 -13.09
N GLN A 59 -15.38 -5.80 -13.29
CA GLN A 59 -14.11 -6.53 -13.11
C GLN A 59 -13.74 -6.73 -11.63
N GLN A 60 -14.34 -5.97 -10.70
CA GLN A 60 -14.07 -6.04 -9.26
C GLN A 60 -15.34 -6.09 -8.41
N PRO A 61 -16.14 -7.17 -8.47
CA PRO A 61 -17.43 -7.26 -7.80
C PRO A 61 -17.33 -7.15 -6.27
N ASP A 62 -16.25 -7.64 -5.66
CA ASP A 62 -16.05 -7.54 -4.22
C ASP A 62 -15.80 -6.09 -3.77
N LYS A 63 -15.10 -5.30 -4.58
CA LYS A 63 -14.93 -3.86 -4.33
C LYS A 63 -16.25 -3.09 -4.45
N VAL A 64 -17.13 -3.51 -5.35
CA VAL A 64 -18.49 -2.94 -5.45
C VAL A 64 -19.29 -3.19 -4.18
N LYS A 65 -19.22 -4.41 -3.61
CA LYS A 65 -19.87 -4.72 -2.31
C LYS A 65 -19.30 -3.85 -1.18
N GLU A 66 -17.97 -3.67 -1.13
CA GLU A 66 -17.32 -2.76 -0.16
C GLU A 66 -17.84 -1.31 -0.31
N VAL A 67 -17.96 -0.81 -1.54
CA VAL A 67 -18.48 0.54 -1.84
C VAL A 67 -19.94 0.67 -1.41
N LEU A 68 -20.80 -0.30 -1.73
CA LEU A 68 -22.20 -0.30 -1.32
C LEU A 68 -22.36 -0.30 0.22
N ASN A 69 -21.55 -1.08 0.92
CA ASN A 69 -21.51 -1.07 2.38
C ASN A 69 -21.06 0.27 2.93
N LYS A 70 -20.04 0.88 2.32
CA LYS A 70 -19.53 2.20 2.72
C LYS A 70 -20.54 3.32 2.46
N VAL A 71 -21.37 3.23 1.40
CA VAL A 71 -22.50 4.16 1.18
C VAL A 71 -23.48 4.12 2.33
N LYS A 72 -23.79 2.92 2.87
CA LYS A 72 -24.71 2.76 4.01
C LYS A 72 -24.15 3.38 5.31
N THR A 73 -22.84 3.27 5.54
CA THR A 73 -22.19 3.75 6.78
C THR A 73 -21.80 5.21 6.73
N ASP A 74 -21.15 5.64 5.67
CA ASP A 74 -20.54 6.97 5.54
C ASP A 74 -21.40 7.94 4.70
N GLY A 75 -22.37 7.41 3.95
CA GLY A 75 -23.20 8.15 3.01
C GLY A 75 -22.63 8.17 1.58
N LEU A 76 -23.48 8.57 0.62
CA LEU A 76 -23.18 8.51 -0.81
C LEU A 76 -22.00 9.42 -1.20
N LYS A 77 -22.03 10.70 -0.80
CA LYS A 77 -21.03 11.71 -1.20
C LYS A 77 -19.62 11.41 -0.69
N PRO A 78 -19.39 11.07 0.59
CA PRO A 78 -18.07 10.65 1.08
C PRO A 78 -17.56 9.39 0.40
N THR A 79 -18.45 8.44 0.11
CA THR A 79 -18.07 7.18 -0.55
C THR A 79 -17.67 7.40 -2.01
N ILE A 80 -18.42 8.19 -2.76
CA ILE A 80 -18.06 8.57 -4.14
C ILE A 80 -16.69 9.24 -4.15
N ASN A 81 -16.45 10.22 -3.26
CA ASN A 81 -15.15 10.88 -3.16
C ASN A 81 -14.01 9.90 -2.83
N ALA A 82 -14.25 8.93 -1.95
CA ALA A 82 -13.26 7.90 -1.62
C ALA A 82 -12.92 7.00 -2.82
N VAL A 83 -13.92 6.62 -3.63
CA VAL A 83 -13.72 5.84 -4.86
C VAL A 83 -12.89 6.64 -5.86
N PHE A 84 -13.26 7.90 -6.14
CA PHE A 84 -12.51 8.75 -7.07
C PHE A 84 -11.09 9.04 -6.57
N ASN A 85 -10.89 9.24 -5.28
CA ASN A 85 -9.54 9.41 -4.73
C ASN A 85 -8.70 8.15 -4.87
N LYS A 86 -9.30 6.96 -4.75
CA LYS A 86 -8.59 5.69 -4.95
C LYS A 86 -8.25 5.45 -6.43
N LEU A 87 -9.17 5.76 -7.34
CA LEU A 87 -8.91 5.73 -8.79
C LEU A 87 -7.91 6.81 -9.22
N GLY A 88 -7.82 7.91 -8.48
CA GLY A 88 -6.85 8.99 -8.72
C GLY A 88 -5.43 8.68 -8.23
N GLN A 89 -5.18 7.51 -7.65
CA GLN A 89 -3.83 7.09 -7.31
C GLN A 89 -3.14 6.54 -8.55
N PRO A 90 -1.95 7.06 -8.91
CA PRO A 90 -1.20 6.57 -10.05
C PRO A 90 -0.70 5.15 -9.78
N LEU A 91 -0.76 4.29 -10.79
CA LEU A 91 -0.24 2.94 -10.72
C LEU A 91 1.12 2.88 -11.43
N PRO A 92 2.24 2.65 -10.73
CA PRO A 92 3.53 2.39 -11.36
C PRO A 92 3.43 1.16 -12.27
N LEU A 93 4.01 1.24 -13.46
CA LEU A 93 4.12 0.11 -14.38
C LEU A 93 5.52 -0.51 -14.30
N GLY A 94 5.60 -1.79 -14.67
CA GLY A 94 6.83 -2.57 -14.64
C GLY A 94 7.11 -3.26 -13.31
N TYR A 95 7.87 -4.36 -13.43
CA TYR A 95 8.35 -5.17 -12.30
C TYR A 95 9.58 -6.02 -12.69
N CYS A 96 10.31 -5.61 -13.73
CA CYS A 96 11.51 -6.29 -14.22
C CYS A 96 12.59 -5.24 -14.48
N ASN A 97 13.31 -4.88 -13.43
CA ASN A 97 14.29 -3.80 -13.43
C ASN A 97 15.72 -4.34 -13.31
N VAL A 98 16.64 -3.72 -14.02
CA VAL A 98 18.07 -3.98 -13.95
C VAL A 98 18.80 -2.66 -13.84
N GLY A 99 19.84 -2.61 -13.00
CA GLY A 99 20.64 -1.41 -12.85
C GLY A 99 21.82 -1.57 -11.92
N LYS A 100 22.40 -0.45 -11.58
CA LYS A 100 23.58 -0.35 -10.70
C LYS A 100 23.16 0.19 -9.34
N VAL A 101 23.60 -0.44 -8.28
CA VAL A 101 23.36 0.02 -6.90
C VAL A 101 24.14 1.31 -6.64
N ILE A 102 23.45 2.37 -6.22
CA ILE A 102 24.05 3.69 -5.90
C ILE A 102 23.97 4.03 -4.42
N ALA A 103 23.10 3.37 -3.66
CA ALA A 103 23.07 3.46 -2.19
C ALA A 103 22.52 2.19 -1.57
N VAL A 104 22.98 1.88 -0.35
CA VAL A 104 22.61 0.67 0.41
C VAL A 104 22.09 1.10 1.77
N GLY A 105 20.91 0.62 2.14
CA GLY A 105 20.28 0.88 3.43
C GLY A 105 20.85 0.01 4.55
N LYS A 106 20.73 0.47 5.79
CA LYS A 106 21.13 -0.31 6.97
C LYS A 106 20.43 -1.69 6.98
N GLY A 107 21.18 -2.76 7.27
CA GLY A 107 20.68 -4.14 7.33
C GLY A 107 20.66 -4.86 5.98
N VAL A 108 21.40 -4.34 5.00
CA VAL A 108 21.71 -5.03 3.73
C VAL A 108 23.20 -5.31 3.72
N ASP A 109 23.59 -6.58 3.83
CA ASP A 109 24.99 -6.99 4.03
C ASP A 109 25.58 -7.73 2.82
N ASP A 110 24.71 -8.20 1.92
CA ASP A 110 25.07 -9.04 0.77
C ASP A 110 25.14 -8.27 -0.57
N ILE A 111 24.81 -6.98 -0.58
CA ILE A 111 24.82 -6.10 -1.76
C ILE A 111 25.64 -4.85 -1.45
N SER A 112 26.47 -4.42 -2.40
CA SER A 112 27.36 -3.26 -2.27
C SER A 112 27.08 -2.20 -3.32
N ILE A 113 27.46 -0.93 -3.02
CA ILE A 113 27.43 0.15 -4.02
C ILE A 113 28.32 -0.25 -5.20
N GLY A 114 27.78 -0.08 -6.40
CA GLY A 114 28.44 -0.46 -7.63
C GLY A 114 28.05 -1.82 -8.18
N ASP A 115 27.42 -2.70 -7.38
CA ASP A 115 26.93 -3.98 -7.87
C ASP A 115 25.88 -3.79 -8.98
N ARG A 116 25.94 -4.64 -10.01
CA ARG A 116 24.89 -4.80 -11.01
C ARG A 116 23.84 -5.75 -10.47
N VAL A 117 22.58 -5.34 -10.50
CA VAL A 117 21.50 -6.12 -9.89
C VAL A 117 20.24 -6.17 -10.77
N ALA A 118 19.53 -7.29 -10.67
CA ALA A 118 18.17 -7.45 -11.16
C ALA A 118 17.18 -7.37 -10.00
N SER A 119 16.03 -6.75 -10.21
CA SER A 119 15.01 -6.52 -9.18
C SER A 119 13.59 -6.47 -9.74
N ASN A 120 12.59 -6.51 -8.85
CA ASN A 120 11.18 -6.30 -9.21
C ASN A 120 10.79 -4.81 -9.24
N GLY A 121 11.73 -3.89 -9.37
CA GLY A 121 11.47 -2.46 -9.46
C GLY A 121 10.60 -2.08 -10.67
N PRO A 122 9.82 -0.99 -10.59
CA PRO A 122 9.03 -0.47 -11.70
C PRO A 122 9.89 0.19 -12.78
N HIS A 123 9.25 0.59 -13.90
CA HIS A 123 9.89 1.36 -14.97
C HIS A 123 10.14 2.80 -14.52
N ALA A 124 11.28 3.02 -13.88
CA ALA A 124 11.73 4.32 -13.38
C ALA A 124 13.25 4.44 -13.45
N GLU A 125 13.77 5.67 -13.59
CA GLU A 125 15.22 5.91 -13.65
C GLU A 125 15.95 5.51 -12.35
N TYR A 126 15.26 5.60 -11.21
CA TYR A 126 15.76 5.18 -9.90
C TYR A 126 14.69 4.39 -9.17
N VAL A 127 15.06 3.26 -8.58
CA VAL A 127 14.15 2.42 -7.80
C VAL A 127 14.74 2.05 -6.45
N CYS A 128 13.94 2.16 -5.38
CA CYS A 128 14.31 1.71 -4.05
C CYS A 128 13.61 0.39 -3.76
N VAL A 129 14.38 -0.71 -3.69
CA VAL A 129 13.86 -2.08 -3.64
C VAL A 129 14.40 -2.81 -2.39
N ALA A 130 13.54 -3.60 -1.73
CA ALA A 130 13.91 -4.38 -0.58
C ALA A 130 14.91 -5.50 -0.95
N LYS A 131 15.85 -5.82 -0.06
CA LYS A 131 16.97 -6.75 -0.30
C LYS A 131 16.57 -8.14 -0.77
N ASN A 132 15.41 -8.65 -0.33
CA ASN A 132 14.90 -9.96 -0.72
C ASN A 132 14.29 -9.99 -2.14
N LEU A 133 14.14 -8.83 -2.78
CA LEU A 133 13.64 -8.68 -4.15
C LEU A 133 14.74 -8.20 -5.11
N VAL A 134 16.00 -8.41 -4.73
CA VAL A 134 17.17 -8.00 -5.51
C VAL A 134 18.17 -9.15 -5.55
N ALA A 135 18.72 -9.42 -6.75
CA ALA A 135 19.76 -10.41 -6.96
C ALA A 135 20.93 -9.85 -7.77
N LYS A 136 22.17 -10.20 -7.40
CA LYS A 136 23.39 -9.79 -8.14
C LYS A 136 23.45 -10.46 -9.51
N ILE A 137 23.83 -9.70 -10.50
CA ILE A 137 24.00 -10.18 -11.87
C ILE A 137 25.42 -10.73 -12.05
N PRO A 138 25.61 -11.96 -12.54
CA PRO A 138 26.92 -12.50 -12.90
C PRO A 138 27.63 -11.63 -13.96
N GLU A 139 28.96 -11.57 -13.91
CA GLU A 139 29.74 -10.69 -14.82
C GLU A 139 29.50 -10.95 -16.30
N ASN A 140 29.34 -12.23 -16.68
CA ASN A 140 29.09 -12.66 -18.07
C ASN A 140 27.64 -12.49 -18.53
N VAL A 141 26.74 -11.96 -17.70
CA VAL A 141 25.34 -11.71 -18.06
C VAL A 141 25.15 -10.22 -18.37
N SER A 142 24.63 -9.89 -19.55
CA SER A 142 24.30 -8.52 -19.93
C SER A 142 23.10 -7.99 -19.14
N ASP A 143 22.95 -6.66 -19.05
CA ASP A 143 21.80 -6.02 -18.40
C ASP A 143 20.48 -6.37 -19.11
N GLU A 144 20.53 -6.48 -20.44
CA GLU A 144 19.36 -6.89 -21.25
C GLU A 144 18.93 -8.32 -20.93
N ALA A 145 19.88 -9.25 -20.88
CA ALA A 145 19.61 -10.64 -20.52
C ALA A 145 19.13 -10.75 -19.05
N ALA A 146 19.73 -10.00 -18.14
CA ALA A 146 19.32 -9.97 -16.73
C ALA A 146 17.90 -9.42 -16.52
N SER A 147 17.36 -8.60 -17.43
CA SER A 147 16.00 -8.06 -17.32
C SER A 147 14.90 -9.14 -17.38
N PHE A 148 15.24 -10.35 -17.85
CA PHE A 148 14.34 -11.51 -17.86
C PHE A 148 14.23 -12.23 -16.51
N THR A 149 15.00 -11.84 -15.50
CA THR A 149 15.10 -12.55 -14.20
C THR A 149 13.75 -12.75 -13.54
N VAL A 150 12.96 -11.70 -13.37
CA VAL A 150 11.68 -11.79 -12.66
C VAL A 150 10.65 -12.60 -13.44
N ILE A 151 10.56 -12.37 -14.74
CA ILE A 151 9.67 -13.13 -15.64
C ILE A 151 10.04 -14.60 -15.67
N GLY A 152 11.33 -14.94 -15.79
CA GLY A 152 11.78 -16.31 -15.74
C GLY A 152 11.44 -17.00 -14.42
N SER A 153 11.50 -16.26 -13.31
CA SER A 153 11.17 -16.78 -11.98
C SER A 153 9.68 -17.12 -11.83
N ILE A 154 8.79 -16.45 -12.55
CA ILE A 154 7.36 -16.81 -12.60
C ILE A 154 7.19 -18.21 -13.25
N GLY A 155 7.85 -18.45 -14.37
CA GLY A 155 7.84 -19.76 -15.02
C GLY A 155 8.51 -20.84 -14.15
N LEU A 156 9.66 -20.50 -13.54
CA LEU A 156 10.39 -21.40 -12.63
C LEU A 156 9.55 -21.81 -11.42
N GLN A 157 8.76 -20.91 -10.84
CA GLN A 157 7.85 -21.24 -9.75
C GLN A 157 6.81 -22.28 -10.18
N GLY A 158 6.24 -22.14 -11.36
CA GLY A 158 5.33 -23.14 -11.94
C GLY A 158 6.00 -24.52 -12.08
N ILE A 159 7.25 -24.54 -12.54
CA ILE A 159 8.05 -25.76 -12.66
C ILE A 159 8.29 -26.40 -11.29
N ARG A 160 8.66 -25.60 -10.26
CA ARG A 160 8.91 -26.10 -8.90
C ARG A 160 7.65 -26.73 -8.30
N LEU A 161 6.46 -26.16 -8.54
CA LEU A 161 5.20 -26.74 -8.09
C LEU A 161 4.88 -28.06 -8.84
N ALA A 162 5.25 -28.14 -10.11
CA ALA A 162 5.13 -29.39 -10.87
C ALA A 162 6.10 -30.46 -10.42
N ASN A 163 7.20 -30.12 -9.75
CA ASN A 163 8.21 -31.04 -9.22
C ASN A 163 8.68 -32.08 -10.25
N PRO A 164 9.30 -31.63 -11.39
CA PRO A 164 9.70 -32.53 -12.48
C PRO A 164 10.80 -33.48 -12.08
N THR A 165 10.78 -34.68 -12.70
CA THR A 165 11.89 -35.63 -12.68
C THR A 165 12.49 -35.75 -14.07
N PHE A 166 13.75 -36.16 -14.15
CA PHE A 166 14.48 -36.31 -15.40
C PHE A 166 13.77 -37.30 -16.35
N GLY A 167 13.56 -36.92 -17.62
CA GLY A 167 12.93 -37.73 -18.63
C GLY A 167 11.41 -37.62 -18.74
N GLU A 168 10.74 -36.91 -17.83
CA GLU A 168 9.29 -36.65 -17.93
C GLU A 168 8.94 -35.84 -19.18
N THR A 169 7.72 -36.03 -19.68
CA THR A 169 7.16 -35.23 -20.78
C THR A 169 6.23 -34.15 -20.24
N PHE A 170 6.57 -32.91 -20.52
CA PHE A 170 5.79 -31.71 -20.15
C PHE A 170 5.12 -31.06 -21.35
N VAL A 171 3.94 -30.59 -21.17
CA VAL A 171 3.25 -29.72 -22.12
C VAL A 171 3.22 -28.29 -21.59
N VAL A 172 3.60 -27.30 -22.42
CA VAL A 172 3.46 -25.88 -22.13
C VAL A 172 2.38 -25.30 -23.06
N VAL A 173 1.28 -24.84 -22.47
CA VAL A 173 0.16 -24.23 -23.20
C VAL A 173 0.29 -22.71 -23.13
N GLY A 174 0.57 -22.11 -24.29
CA GLY A 174 0.90 -20.70 -24.45
C GLY A 174 2.42 -20.47 -24.52
N LEU A 175 2.93 -20.08 -25.68
CA LEU A 175 4.34 -19.82 -25.93
C LEU A 175 4.65 -18.31 -25.99
N GLY A 176 3.95 -17.52 -25.15
CA GLY A 176 4.34 -16.15 -24.84
C GLY A 176 5.67 -16.11 -24.08
N LEU A 177 6.09 -14.92 -23.64
CA LEU A 177 7.37 -14.74 -22.96
C LEU A 177 7.60 -15.72 -21.79
N ILE A 178 6.61 -15.84 -20.88
CA ILE A 178 6.69 -16.78 -19.73
C ILE A 178 6.74 -18.23 -20.24
N GLY A 179 5.94 -18.58 -21.24
CA GLY A 179 5.90 -19.93 -21.80
C GLY A 179 7.22 -20.35 -22.44
N LEU A 180 7.83 -19.48 -23.23
CA LEU A 180 9.13 -19.74 -23.86
C LEU A 180 10.27 -19.89 -22.82
N MET A 181 10.26 -19.07 -21.76
CA MET A 181 11.17 -19.22 -20.63
C MET A 181 10.94 -20.56 -19.91
N THR A 182 9.67 -20.89 -19.61
CA THR A 182 9.28 -22.14 -18.94
C THR A 182 9.70 -23.37 -19.75
N ALA A 183 9.48 -23.35 -21.07
CA ALA A 183 9.85 -24.47 -21.95
C ALA A 183 11.37 -24.72 -21.98
N GLN A 184 12.17 -23.65 -22.04
CA GLN A 184 13.63 -23.76 -22.00
C GLN A 184 14.13 -24.30 -20.63
N LEU A 185 13.57 -23.81 -19.52
CA LEU A 185 13.90 -24.26 -18.17
C LEU A 185 13.57 -25.75 -17.97
N LEU A 186 12.42 -26.22 -18.45
CA LEU A 186 12.05 -27.63 -18.41
C LEU A 186 13.01 -28.49 -19.24
N LYS A 187 13.37 -28.04 -20.44
CA LYS A 187 14.34 -28.73 -21.29
C LYS A 187 15.70 -28.82 -20.60
N SER A 188 16.17 -27.74 -19.99
CA SER A 188 17.42 -27.72 -19.21
C SER A 188 17.36 -28.63 -17.97
N ASN A 189 16.18 -28.90 -17.44
CA ASN A 189 15.95 -29.84 -16.34
C ASN A 189 15.83 -31.30 -16.82
N GLY A 190 16.10 -31.58 -18.11
CA GLY A 190 16.08 -32.90 -18.68
C GLY A 190 14.70 -33.45 -19.05
N CYS A 191 13.69 -32.60 -19.11
CA CYS A 191 12.34 -32.98 -19.55
C CYS A 191 12.20 -32.90 -21.08
N LYS A 192 11.32 -33.75 -21.64
CA LYS A 192 10.82 -33.58 -23.00
C LYS A 192 9.71 -32.53 -22.96
N VAL A 193 9.76 -31.55 -23.89
CA VAL A 193 8.81 -30.41 -23.84
C VAL A 193 8.05 -30.32 -25.14
N ILE A 194 6.70 -30.31 -25.04
CA ILE A 194 5.79 -30.04 -26.16
C ILE A 194 5.14 -28.68 -25.88
N GLY A 195 5.18 -27.76 -26.84
CA GLY A 195 4.61 -26.43 -26.71
C GLY A 195 3.44 -26.18 -27.66
N PHE A 196 2.38 -25.52 -27.19
CA PHE A 196 1.25 -25.10 -28.02
C PHE A 196 1.02 -23.60 -27.99
N ASP A 197 0.92 -22.97 -29.15
CA ASP A 197 0.45 -21.58 -29.31
C ASP A 197 -0.23 -21.42 -30.67
N PHE A 198 -1.24 -20.54 -30.75
CA PHE A 198 -1.93 -20.20 -32.00
C PHE A 198 -1.14 -19.21 -32.88
N ASP A 199 -0.09 -18.60 -32.33
CA ASP A 199 0.78 -17.68 -33.06
C ASP A 199 1.95 -18.42 -33.67
N SER A 200 1.94 -18.50 -35.01
CA SER A 200 2.99 -19.21 -35.77
C SER A 200 4.40 -18.62 -35.60
N VAL A 201 4.52 -17.32 -35.26
CA VAL A 201 5.82 -16.69 -34.96
C VAL A 201 6.40 -17.24 -33.66
N LYS A 202 5.59 -17.38 -32.63
CA LYS A 202 6.00 -17.95 -31.35
C LYS A 202 6.33 -19.43 -31.46
N VAL A 203 5.56 -20.17 -32.25
CA VAL A 203 5.82 -21.58 -32.54
C VAL A 203 7.16 -21.73 -33.28
N ALA A 204 7.42 -20.89 -34.28
CA ALA A 204 8.70 -20.92 -35.00
C ALA A 204 9.89 -20.63 -34.10
N LEU A 205 9.75 -19.61 -33.21
CA LEU A 205 10.77 -19.27 -32.21
C LEU A 205 11.01 -20.41 -31.21
N ALA A 206 9.94 -21.05 -30.71
CA ALA A 206 10.07 -22.22 -29.85
C ALA A 206 10.83 -23.37 -30.51
N LYS A 207 10.56 -23.65 -31.80
CA LYS A 207 11.32 -24.63 -32.61
C LYS A 207 12.78 -24.26 -32.74
N GLN A 208 13.09 -22.97 -32.97
CA GLN A 208 14.47 -22.47 -33.03
C GLN A 208 15.21 -22.69 -31.70
N LEU A 209 14.51 -22.60 -30.58
CA LEU A 209 15.03 -22.89 -29.21
C LEU A 209 15.09 -24.43 -28.94
N GLY A 210 14.71 -25.25 -29.91
CA GLY A 210 14.73 -26.71 -29.83
C GLY A 210 13.61 -27.30 -28.96
N ILE A 211 12.46 -26.65 -28.93
CA ILE A 211 11.22 -27.14 -28.33
C ILE A 211 10.34 -27.73 -29.42
N ASP A 212 9.76 -28.90 -29.18
CA ASP A 212 8.72 -29.47 -30.03
C ASP A 212 7.44 -28.61 -29.90
N ALA A 213 7.19 -27.74 -30.88
CA ALA A 213 6.13 -26.74 -30.80
C ALA A 213 5.17 -26.86 -31.99
N VAL A 214 3.88 -26.70 -31.70
CA VAL A 214 2.78 -26.91 -32.66
C VAL A 214 1.77 -25.77 -32.59
N ASN A 215 1.28 -25.35 -33.76
CA ASN A 215 0.14 -24.45 -33.85
C ASN A 215 -1.17 -25.25 -34.01
N PRO A 216 -2.07 -25.24 -33.02
CA PRO A 216 -3.37 -25.93 -33.13
C PRO A 216 -4.26 -25.34 -34.25
N GLY A 217 -4.05 -24.06 -34.61
CA GLY A 217 -4.75 -23.40 -35.71
C GLY A 217 -4.51 -24.04 -37.08
N ASP A 218 -3.44 -24.84 -37.24
CA ASP A 218 -3.14 -25.58 -38.47
C ASP A 218 -3.95 -26.90 -38.57
N GLY A 219 -4.97 -27.08 -37.75
CA GLY A 219 -5.86 -28.27 -37.75
C GLY A 219 -5.32 -29.43 -36.90
N VAL A 220 -4.33 -29.21 -36.05
CA VAL A 220 -3.75 -30.24 -35.20
C VAL A 220 -4.55 -30.37 -33.89
N ASP A 221 -5.07 -31.57 -33.62
CA ASP A 221 -5.64 -31.91 -32.33
C ASP A 221 -4.53 -32.06 -31.30
N GLN A 222 -4.53 -31.19 -30.28
CA GLN A 222 -3.51 -31.15 -29.23
C GLN A 222 -3.46 -32.44 -28.41
N VAL A 223 -4.62 -33.01 -28.07
CA VAL A 223 -4.71 -34.25 -27.29
C VAL A 223 -4.16 -35.44 -28.08
N ALA A 224 -4.57 -35.57 -29.35
CA ALA A 224 -4.06 -36.61 -30.23
C ALA A 224 -2.55 -36.46 -30.47
N TYR A 225 -2.05 -35.23 -30.62
CA TYR A 225 -0.62 -34.96 -30.81
C TYR A 225 0.19 -35.46 -29.60
N VAL A 226 -0.22 -35.08 -28.38
CA VAL A 226 0.47 -35.50 -27.14
C VAL A 226 0.41 -37.03 -26.98
N ASN A 227 -0.75 -37.64 -27.21
CA ASN A 227 -0.88 -39.10 -27.11
C ASN A 227 0.03 -39.82 -28.09
N ASN A 228 0.09 -39.37 -29.35
CA ASN A 228 0.98 -39.96 -30.37
C ASN A 228 2.46 -39.81 -29.97
N THR A 229 2.85 -38.62 -29.51
CA THR A 229 4.24 -38.33 -29.11
C THR A 229 4.67 -39.10 -27.84
N THR A 230 3.72 -39.44 -26.99
CA THR A 230 3.97 -40.14 -25.70
C THR A 230 3.58 -41.61 -25.77
N SER A 231 3.37 -42.20 -26.94
CA SER A 231 2.93 -43.60 -27.10
C SER A 231 1.64 -43.92 -26.35
N ASN A 232 0.67 -43.02 -26.34
CA ASN A 232 -0.60 -43.07 -25.65
C ASN A 232 -0.51 -43.06 -24.09
N ILE A 233 0.64 -42.68 -23.54
CA ILE A 233 0.79 -42.51 -22.06
C ILE A 233 0.16 -41.19 -21.60
N GLY A 234 0.31 -40.11 -22.37
CA GLY A 234 -0.03 -38.76 -22.01
C GLY A 234 1.12 -38.00 -21.33
N ALA A 235 0.96 -36.71 -21.12
CA ALA A 235 1.94 -35.84 -20.48
C ALA A 235 2.01 -36.09 -18.95
N ASP A 236 3.23 -36.09 -18.39
CA ASP A 236 3.47 -36.15 -16.95
C ASP A 236 2.96 -34.90 -16.24
N ALA A 237 3.11 -33.75 -16.89
CA ALA A 237 2.52 -32.50 -16.41
C ALA A 237 2.20 -31.53 -17.56
N VAL A 238 1.24 -30.65 -17.31
CA VAL A 238 0.87 -29.54 -18.19
C VAL A 238 1.06 -28.22 -17.44
N ILE A 239 1.83 -27.27 -17.99
CA ILE A 239 1.96 -25.93 -17.45
C ILE A 239 1.21 -24.96 -18.36
N ILE A 240 0.18 -24.30 -17.81
CA ILE A 240 -0.65 -23.33 -18.54
C ILE A 240 -0.10 -21.94 -18.31
N THR A 241 0.54 -21.35 -19.32
CA THR A 241 1.05 -19.97 -19.29
C THR A 241 0.21 -19.02 -20.16
N ALA A 242 -0.81 -19.56 -20.84
CA ALA A 242 -1.74 -18.80 -21.64
C ALA A 242 -2.64 -17.88 -20.83
N SER A 243 -3.11 -16.79 -21.46
CA SER A 243 -4.12 -15.90 -20.91
C SER A 243 -5.37 -15.93 -21.79
N ASN A 244 -6.45 -16.52 -21.30
CA ASN A 244 -7.72 -16.66 -22.02
C ASN A 244 -8.89 -16.78 -21.00
N LYS A 245 -10.09 -16.37 -21.40
CA LYS A 245 -11.31 -16.50 -20.57
C LYS A 245 -12.00 -17.86 -20.71
N SER A 246 -11.54 -18.73 -21.63
CA SER A 246 -12.12 -20.05 -21.85
C SER A 246 -11.72 -21.05 -20.77
N ASN A 247 -12.65 -21.91 -20.37
CA ASN A 247 -12.43 -23.07 -19.51
C ASN A 247 -11.90 -24.29 -20.28
N GLU A 248 -11.96 -24.25 -21.60
CA GLU A 248 -11.60 -25.37 -22.49
C GLU A 248 -10.13 -25.79 -22.36
N ILE A 249 -9.23 -24.80 -22.07
CA ILE A 249 -7.80 -25.06 -21.89
C ILE A 249 -7.57 -26.06 -20.73
N ILE A 250 -8.33 -25.94 -19.64
CA ILE A 250 -8.20 -26.87 -18.50
C ILE A 250 -8.67 -28.26 -18.88
N SER A 251 -9.81 -28.39 -19.57
CA SER A 251 -10.33 -29.66 -20.05
C SER A 251 -9.35 -30.35 -21.00
N GLN A 252 -8.81 -29.62 -21.98
CA GLN A 252 -7.79 -30.14 -22.90
C GLN A 252 -6.52 -30.57 -22.14
N SER A 253 -6.07 -29.76 -21.17
CA SER A 253 -4.91 -30.09 -20.33
C SER A 253 -5.14 -31.39 -19.55
N ALA A 254 -6.35 -31.60 -19.03
CA ALA A 254 -6.71 -32.85 -18.34
C ALA A 254 -6.72 -34.06 -19.30
N LYS A 255 -7.28 -33.89 -20.50
CA LYS A 255 -7.33 -34.97 -21.52
C LYS A 255 -5.95 -35.39 -22.02
N MET A 256 -5.01 -34.46 -22.19
CA MET A 256 -3.64 -34.78 -22.63
C MET A 256 -2.72 -35.26 -21.50
N SER A 257 -3.11 -35.11 -20.23
CA SER A 257 -2.34 -35.61 -19.09
C SER A 257 -2.48 -37.13 -18.94
N ARG A 258 -1.40 -37.80 -18.51
CA ARG A 258 -1.46 -39.19 -18.06
C ARG A 258 -2.26 -39.36 -16.77
N LYS A 259 -2.55 -40.60 -16.37
CA LYS A 259 -3.06 -40.88 -15.02
C LYS A 259 -2.07 -40.33 -13.97
N ARG A 260 -2.60 -39.65 -12.93
CA ARG A 260 -1.84 -38.98 -11.87
C ARG A 260 -0.92 -37.85 -12.40
N GLY A 261 -1.26 -37.30 -13.55
CA GLY A 261 -0.57 -36.12 -14.10
C GLY A 261 -0.85 -34.87 -13.29
N ARG A 262 -0.05 -33.86 -13.52
CA ARG A 262 -0.08 -32.57 -12.80
C ARG A 262 -0.42 -31.45 -13.76
N ILE A 263 -1.31 -30.54 -13.35
CA ILE A 263 -1.66 -29.35 -14.14
C ILE A 263 -1.34 -28.13 -13.29
N ILE A 264 -0.43 -27.27 -13.75
CA ILE A 264 -0.03 -26.06 -13.08
C ILE A 264 -0.49 -24.84 -13.87
N LEU A 265 -1.30 -23.99 -13.23
CA LEU A 265 -1.77 -22.75 -13.81
C LEU A 265 -0.84 -21.59 -13.40
N VAL A 266 -0.08 -21.07 -14.35
CA VAL A 266 0.77 -19.88 -14.21
C VAL A 266 0.11 -18.66 -14.84
N GLY A 267 -0.60 -18.86 -15.96
CA GLY A 267 -1.33 -17.82 -16.68
C GLY A 267 -2.69 -17.50 -16.05
N VAL A 268 -3.58 -16.93 -16.85
CA VAL A 268 -4.92 -16.52 -16.41
C VAL A 268 -5.96 -17.13 -17.34
N VAL A 269 -6.70 -18.14 -16.87
CA VAL A 269 -7.78 -18.80 -17.62
C VAL A 269 -9.04 -18.90 -16.76
N GLY A 270 -10.17 -19.28 -17.37
CA GLY A 270 -11.37 -19.63 -16.62
C GLY A 270 -11.13 -20.82 -15.69
N LEU A 271 -11.74 -20.84 -14.51
CA LEU A 271 -11.55 -21.86 -13.47
C LEU A 271 -12.80 -22.72 -13.24
N ASP A 272 -13.56 -22.98 -14.29
CA ASP A 272 -14.65 -23.95 -14.23
C ASP A 272 -14.10 -25.35 -14.55
N ILE A 273 -13.92 -26.16 -13.51
CA ILE A 273 -13.25 -27.47 -13.58
C ILE A 273 -14.31 -28.57 -13.60
N SER A 274 -14.34 -29.35 -14.70
CA SER A 274 -15.17 -30.54 -14.82
C SER A 274 -14.60 -31.69 -14.00
N ARG A 275 -15.37 -32.19 -13.03
CA ARG A 275 -14.96 -33.37 -12.27
C ARG A 275 -14.71 -34.58 -13.17
N ALA A 276 -15.47 -34.74 -14.25
CA ALA A 276 -15.31 -35.89 -15.15
C ALA A 276 -13.91 -35.93 -15.80
N ASP A 277 -13.38 -34.79 -16.20
CA ASP A 277 -12.06 -34.73 -16.83
C ASP A 277 -10.89 -35.10 -15.88
N PHE A 278 -11.11 -34.94 -14.57
CA PHE A 278 -10.08 -35.15 -13.56
C PHE A 278 -10.18 -36.49 -12.82
N TYR A 279 -11.40 -36.98 -12.62
CA TYR A 279 -11.67 -38.08 -11.71
C TYR A 279 -11.03 -39.40 -12.14
N GLU A 280 -11.20 -39.82 -13.40
CA GLU A 280 -10.66 -41.10 -13.90
C GLU A 280 -9.15 -41.16 -13.91
N LYS A 281 -8.50 -39.99 -14.08
CA LYS A 281 -7.06 -39.88 -14.15
C LYS A 281 -6.41 -39.50 -12.81
N GLU A 282 -7.21 -39.20 -11.78
CA GLU A 282 -6.72 -38.78 -10.45
C GLU A 282 -5.70 -37.63 -10.57
N LEU A 283 -6.09 -36.54 -11.31
CA LEU A 283 -5.20 -35.44 -11.65
C LEU A 283 -5.02 -34.46 -10.47
N THR A 284 -3.83 -33.89 -10.37
CA THR A 284 -3.53 -32.76 -9.48
C THR A 284 -3.64 -31.45 -10.26
N PHE A 285 -4.32 -30.46 -9.69
CA PHE A 285 -4.38 -29.10 -10.22
C PHE A 285 -3.91 -28.09 -9.17
N GLN A 286 -2.98 -27.22 -9.55
CA GLN A 286 -2.46 -26.19 -8.65
C GLN A 286 -2.27 -24.86 -9.37
N VAL A 287 -2.62 -23.75 -8.69
CA VAL A 287 -2.35 -22.38 -9.15
C VAL A 287 -1.00 -21.92 -8.64
N SER A 288 -0.16 -21.40 -9.52
CA SER A 288 1.14 -20.83 -9.18
C SER A 288 1.01 -19.37 -8.73
N CYS A 289 1.72 -19.00 -7.67
CA CYS A 289 1.71 -17.63 -7.16
C CYS A 289 3.00 -16.91 -7.57
N SER A 290 2.92 -16.10 -8.62
CA SER A 290 3.98 -15.18 -9.04
C SER A 290 5.37 -15.84 -9.12
N TYR A 291 6.42 -15.24 -8.54
CA TYR A 291 7.79 -15.73 -8.59
C TYR A 291 8.22 -16.53 -7.34
N GLY A 292 7.27 -16.93 -6.50
CA GLY A 292 7.50 -17.97 -5.48
C GLY A 292 7.23 -17.56 -4.05
N PRO A 293 7.66 -18.37 -3.07
CA PRO A 293 7.49 -18.13 -1.65
C PRO A 293 8.14 -16.82 -1.19
N GLY A 294 7.43 -16.07 -0.38
CA GLY A 294 7.73 -14.69 0.00
C GLY A 294 6.72 -13.69 -0.57
N ARG A 295 6.05 -14.05 -1.67
CA ARG A 295 5.08 -13.17 -2.32
C ARG A 295 3.87 -12.90 -1.44
N TYR A 296 3.54 -11.60 -1.27
CA TYR A 296 2.49 -11.10 -0.37
C TYR A 296 2.76 -11.35 1.12
N ASP A 297 4.01 -11.64 1.50
CA ASP A 297 4.46 -11.69 2.88
C ASP A 297 5.29 -10.43 3.18
N ASP A 298 4.71 -9.50 3.95
CA ASP A 298 5.36 -8.23 4.27
C ASP A 298 6.65 -8.42 5.09
N ASP A 299 6.75 -9.46 5.90
CA ASP A 299 7.98 -9.75 6.65
C ASP A 299 9.12 -10.11 5.70
N TYR A 300 8.83 -10.88 4.65
CA TYR A 300 9.81 -11.22 3.62
C TYR A 300 10.06 -10.05 2.65
N GLU A 301 9.00 -9.50 2.03
CA GLU A 301 9.14 -8.50 0.96
C GLU A 301 9.54 -7.12 1.48
N GLN A 302 9.07 -6.68 2.66
CA GLN A 302 9.28 -5.31 3.13
C GLN A 302 10.31 -5.22 4.27
N LYS A 303 10.28 -6.16 5.23
CA LYS A 303 11.19 -6.16 6.38
C LYS A 303 12.50 -6.91 6.10
N GLY A 304 12.58 -7.69 5.02
CA GLY A 304 13.78 -8.43 4.62
C GLY A 304 14.08 -9.63 5.52
N ILE A 305 13.06 -10.18 6.20
CA ILE A 305 13.17 -11.38 7.03
C ILE A 305 13.03 -12.60 6.12
N ASP A 306 14.09 -13.39 5.99
CA ASP A 306 14.04 -14.60 5.16
C ASP A 306 13.49 -15.80 5.98
N TYR A 307 12.91 -16.76 5.27
CA TYR A 307 12.47 -18.01 5.85
C TYR A 307 13.67 -18.89 6.22
N PRO A 308 13.55 -19.77 7.23
CA PRO A 308 14.55 -20.78 7.51
C PRO A 308 14.82 -21.63 6.27
N LEU A 309 16.06 -21.62 5.78
CA LEU A 309 16.46 -22.23 4.50
C LEU A 309 16.10 -23.71 4.40
N ALA A 310 16.20 -24.44 5.52
CA ALA A 310 15.89 -25.87 5.58
C ALA A 310 14.40 -26.18 5.31
N PHE A 311 13.49 -25.22 5.54
CA PHE A 311 12.04 -25.42 5.38
C PHE A 311 11.50 -24.77 4.12
N VAL A 312 12.08 -23.64 3.70
CA VAL A 312 11.68 -22.93 2.47
C VAL A 312 12.94 -22.73 1.61
N ARG A 313 13.28 -23.76 0.83
CA ARG A 313 14.49 -23.75 0.00
C ARG A 313 14.45 -22.70 -1.11
N TRP A 314 13.30 -22.50 -1.74
CA TRP A 314 13.12 -21.68 -2.93
C TRP A 314 12.20 -20.51 -2.64
N THR A 315 12.78 -19.35 -2.36
CA THR A 315 12.09 -18.07 -2.21
C THR A 315 12.19 -17.25 -3.48
N GLU A 316 11.50 -16.11 -3.54
CA GLU A 316 11.57 -15.16 -4.64
C GLU A 316 13.01 -14.83 -5.02
N LYS A 317 13.84 -14.40 -4.06
CA LYS A 317 15.27 -14.07 -4.30
C LYS A 317 16.05 -15.25 -4.87
N ARG A 318 15.89 -16.44 -4.30
CA ARG A 318 16.61 -17.65 -4.76
C ARG A 318 16.13 -18.11 -6.14
N ASN A 319 14.88 -17.81 -6.52
CA ASN A 319 14.40 -17.99 -7.89
C ASN A 319 15.06 -16.98 -8.83
N PHE A 320 15.22 -15.71 -8.44
CA PHE A 320 15.96 -14.71 -9.22
C PHE A 320 17.41 -15.15 -9.46
N GLU A 321 18.12 -15.56 -8.41
CA GLU A 321 19.49 -16.10 -8.49
C GLU A 321 19.56 -17.31 -9.42
N THR A 322 18.58 -18.21 -9.36
CA THR A 322 18.53 -19.41 -10.23
C THR A 322 18.37 -19.04 -11.70
N ILE A 323 17.53 -18.07 -12.03
CA ILE A 323 17.35 -17.59 -13.42
C ILE A 323 18.63 -16.93 -13.93
N LEU A 324 19.26 -16.07 -13.13
CA LEU A 324 20.53 -15.43 -13.49
C LEU A 324 21.62 -16.48 -13.73
N GLN A 325 21.69 -17.52 -12.91
CA GLN A 325 22.63 -18.63 -13.11
C GLN A 325 22.32 -19.43 -14.38
N ALA A 326 21.03 -19.67 -14.70
CA ALA A 326 20.64 -20.38 -15.92
C ALA A 326 20.98 -19.56 -17.18
N ILE A 327 20.88 -18.24 -17.14
CA ILE A 327 21.33 -17.34 -18.22
C ILE A 327 22.88 -17.39 -18.31
N SER A 328 23.56 -17.24 -17.18
CA SER A 328 25.03 -17.23 -17.10
C SER A 328 25.67 -18.52 -17.66
N SER A 329 25.04 -19.66 -17.42
CA SER A 329 25.48 -20.98 -17.90
C SER A 329 25.01 -21.31 -19.34
N ASN A 330 24.30 -20.38 -20.01
CA ASN A 330 23.66 -20.62 -21.32
C ASN A 330 22.63 -21.76 -21.33
N SER A 331 22.11 -22.15 -20.16
CA SER A 331 21.06 -23.17 -20.05
C SER A 331 19.73 -22.68 -20.62
N ILE A 332 19.53 -21.37 -20.67
CA ILE A 332 18.45 -20.69 -21.35
C ILE A 332 18.99 -19.54 -22.19
N GLN A 333 18.36 -19.30 -23.35
CA GLN A 333 18.72 -18.25 -24.29
C GLN A 333 17.62 -17.19 -24.28
N VAL A 334 17.94 -15.96 -23.92
CA VAL A 334 16.95 -14.87 -23.82
C VAL A 334 17.09 -13.85 -24.95
N GLU A 335 18.27 -13.74 -25.57
CA GLU A 335 18.52 -12.80 -26.67
C GLU A 335 17.53 -12.98 -27.86
N PRO A 336 17.21 -14.21 -28.32
CA PRO A 336 16.22 -14.41 -29.38
C PRO A 336 14.80 -13.98 -29.02
N LEU A 337 14.51 -13.76 -27.72
CA LEU A 337 13.20 -13.32 -27.23
C LEU A 337 13.05 -11.79 -27.30
N ILE A 338 14.15 -11.04 -27.43
CA ILE A 338 14.13 -9.57 -27.48
C ILE A 338 13.63 -9.13 -28.84
N THR A 339 12.44 -8.59 -28.89
CA THR A 339 11.83 -8.11 -30.14
C THR A 339 12.24 -6.68 -30.47
N GLU A 340 12.35 -5.84 -29.45
CA GLU A 340 12.66 -4.43 -29.63
C GLU A 340 13.36 -3.81 -28.41
N ARG A 341 14.09 -2.75 -28.69
CA ARG A 341 14.78 -1.93 -27.68
C ARG A 341 14.35 -0.49 -27.89
N VAL A 342 13.72 0.12 -26.88
CA VAL A 342 13.09 1.42 -26.96
C VAL A 342 13.64 2.33 -25.88
N LEU A 343 13.99 3.57 -26.19
CA LEU A 343 14.39 4.54 -25.18
C LEU A 343 13.23 4.83 -24.22
N LEU A 344 13.52 5.11 -22.96
CA LEU A 344 12.51 5.43 -21.97
C LEU A 344 11.57 6.57 -22.42
N GLU A 345 12.11 7.59 -23.08
CA GLU A 345 11.36 8.73 -23.62
C GLU A 345 10.37 8.31 -24.70
N ASP A 346 10.70 7.27 -25.45
CA ASP A 346 9.91 6.76 -26.57
C ASP A 346 8.94 5.64 -26.17
N TYR A 347 8.69 5.45 -24.87
CA TYR A 347 7.86 4.40 -24.26
C TYR A 347 6.51 4.20 -24.96
N GLN A 348 5.96 5.24 -25.58
CA GLN A 348 4.69 5.17 -26.30
C GLN A 348 4.73 4.21 -27.49
N GLN A 349 5.89 3.93 -28.08
CA GLN A 349 6.03 2.93 -29.16
C GLN A 349 5.58 1.55 -28.67
N ILE A 350 5.80 1.24 -27.39
CA ILE A 350 5.36 -0.03 -26.77
C ILE A 350 3.90 0.07 -26.28
N TYR A 351 3.54 1.17 -25.59
CA TYR A 351 2.27 1.26 -24.86
C TYR A 351 1.08 1.73 -25.71
N ALA A 352 1.30 2.41 -26.83
CA ALA A 352 0.21 2.87 -27.71
C ALA A 352 -0.47 1.70 -28.43
N GLU A 353 0.26 0.70 -28.89
CA GLU A 353 -0.21 -0.41 -29.71
C GLU A 353 -0.20 -1.78 -29.02
N MET A 354 -0.21 -1.82 -27.67
CA MET A 354 -0.16 -3.09 -26.91
C MET A 354 -1.20 -4.13 -27.37
N LYS A 355 -2.36 -3.69 -27.86
CA LYS A 355 -3.48 -4.57 -28.26
C LYS A 355 -3.28 -5.23 -29.63
N GLY A 356 -2.26 -5.04 -30.31
CA GLY A 356 -1.97 -5.69 -31.62
C GLY A 356 -0.51 -6.11 -31.73
N SER A 357 0.25 -5.82 -30.68
CA SER A 357 1.69 -6.05 -30.67
C SER A 357 1.99 -7.53 -30.82
N LYS A 358 2.88 -7.83 -31.76
CA LYS A 358 3.50 -9.15 -31.95
C LYS A 358 4.82 -9.29 -31.18
N SER A 359 5.17 -8.27 -30.37
CA SER A 359 6.38 -8.29 -29.56
C SER A 359 6.30 -9.40 -28.50
N ILE A 360 7.42 -10.10 -28.30
CA ILE A 360 7.59 -11.10 -27.25
C ILE A 360 8.16 -10.42 -26.00
N ALA A 361 9.26 -9.69 -26.15
CA ALA A 361 9.89 -8.91 -25.10
C ALA A 361 10.34 -7.55 -25.64
N SER A 362 9.86 -6.48 -25.02
CA SER A 362 10.29 -5.11 -25.28
C SER A 362 11.17 -4.64 -24.13
N ILE A 363 12.36 -4.13 -24.42
CA ILE A 363 13.29 -3.60 -23.41
C ILE A 363 13.30 -2.09 -23.46
N LEU A 364 13.02 -1.46 -22.34
CA LEU A 364 13.25 -0.04 -22.12
C LEU A 364 14.71 0.21 -21.78
N VAL A 365 15.32 1.12 -22.52
CA VAL A 365 16.72 1.55 -22.37
C VAL A 365 16.74 2.90 -21.67
N TYR A 366 17.49 2.98 -20.58
CA TYR A 366 17.61 4.20 -19.78
C TYR A 366 18.91 4.94 -20.14
N PRO A 367 18.89 6.29 -20.19
CA PRO A 367 20.09 7.05 -20.51
C PRO A 367 21.12 6.90 -19.38
N GLU A 368 22.39 6.79 -19.75
CA GLU A 368 23.49 6.88 -18.79
C GLU A 368 23.56 8.31 -18.26
N LYS A 369 23.09 8.53 -17.03
CA LYS A 369 23.21 9.82 -16.35
C LYS A 369 24.29 9.75 -15.29
N SER A 370 25.21 10.70 -15.33
CA SER A 370 26.24 10.90 -14.31
C SER A 370 25.76 11.72 -13.12
N ASN A 371 24.51 12.22 -13.15
CA ASN A 371 24.01 13.19 -12.18
C ASN A 371 23.43 12.51 -10.93
N THR A 372 23.71 13.10 -9.77
CA THR A 372 23.07 12.78 -8.50
C THR A 372 21.54 12.88 -8.65
N PRO A 373 20.78 11.90 -8.16
CA PRO A 373 19.32 11.93 -8.25
C PRO A 373 18.75 13.17 -7.55
N SER A 374 17.87 13.92 -8.22
CA SER A 374 17.18 15.04 -7.58
C SER A 374 16.03 14.52 -6.70
N HIS A 375 16.03 14.92 -5.45
CA HIS A 375 14.99 14.61 -4.47
C HIS A 375 13.89 15.68 -4.38
N LEU A 376 13.97 16.70 -5.22
CA LEU A 376 13.02 17.82 -5.30
C LEU A 376 12.64 18.06 -6.76
N ILE A 377 11.35 18.31 -7.00
CA ILE A 377 10.86 18.85 -8.28
C ILE A 377 9.96 20.05 -8.02
N GLU A 378 10.07 21.05 -8.87
CA GLU A 378 9.18 22.20 -8.92
C GLU A 378 7.96 21.90 -9.82
N ILE A 379 6.77 22.15 -9.31
CA ILE A 379 5.50 21.96 -10.03
C ILE A 379 4.96 23.30 -10.53
N ASN A 380 5.12 24.35 -9.71
CA ASN A 380 4.73 25.73 -10.07
C ASN A 380 5.56 26.75 -9.29
N THR A 381 5.57 27.98 -9.78
CA THR A 381 6.38 29.12 -9.30
C THR A 381 5.61 30.08 -8.39
N ASN A 382 4.78 29.55 -7.47
CA ASN A 382 4.09 30.40 -6.51
C ASN A 382 5.08 31.14 -5.61
N LYS A 383 4.77 32.42 -5.29
CA LYS A 383 5.57 33.21 -4.35
C LYS A 383 5.08 33.02 -2.92
N PHE A 384 6.01 32.88 -1.99
CA PHE A 384 5.75 32.70 -0.57
C PHE A 384 6.46 33.77 0.24
N GLN A 385 5.93 34.05 1.42
CA GLN A 385 6.54 34.93 2.40
C GLN A 385 6.38 34.32 3.79
N LYS A 386 7.42 34.36 4.60
CA LYS A 386 7.39 33.93 5.99
C LYS A 386 6.31 34.70 6.77
N GLY A 387 5.55 33.99 7.61
CA GLY A 387 4.45 34.57 8.37
C GLY A 387 3.08 34.50 7.67
N ASP A 388 3.02 34.12 6.41
CA ASP A 388 1.76 33.96 5.65
C ASP A 388 1.03 32.65 5.95
N GLY A 389 1.52 31.83 6.88
CA GLY A 389 1.00 30.51 7.17
C GLY A 389 1.35 29.51 6.08
N VAL A 390 2.55 29.57 5.57
CA VAL A 390 3.07 28.69 4.51
C VAL A 390 3.24 27.26 5.03
N VAL A 391 2.68 26.30 4.30
CA VAL A 391 2.57 24.91 4.73
C VAL A 391 3.51 23.99 3.94
N GLY A 392 4.27 23.17 4.68
CA GLY A 392 4.93 21.97 4.17
C GLY A 392 4.24 20.70 4.70
N ILE A 393 3.93 19.75 3.83
CA ILE A 393 3.22 18.52 4.18
C ILE A 393 4.19 17.34 4.09
N ILE A 394 4.28 16.54 5.15
CA ILE A 394 5.07 15.30 5.19
C ILE A 394 4.10 14.13 5.31
N GLY A 395 3.96 13.38 4.21
CA GLY A 395 3.00 12.30 4.04
C GLY A 395 1.95 12.59 2.99
N ALA A 396 1.95 11.83 1.90
CA ALA A 396 1.04 11.96 0.77
C ALA A 396 0.10 10.74 0.65
N GLY A 397 -0.41 10.29 1.80
CA GLY A 397 -1.28 9.12 1.91
C GLY A 397 -2.75 9.41 1.62
N ASN A 398 -3.58 8.37 1.83
CA ASN A 398 -5.03 8.45 1.59
C ASN A 398 -5.73 9.53 2.43
N PHE A 399 -5.32 9.69 3.69
CA PHE A 399 -5.93 10.69 4.57
C PHE A 399 -5.58 12.11 4.14
N THR A 400 -4.34 12.36 3.76
CA THR A 400 -3.88 13.63 3.18
C THR A 400 -4.67 13.98 1.94
N SER A 401 -4.82 13.03 1.02
CA SER A 401 -5.54 13.21 -0.25
C SER A 401 -7.04 13.42 -0.04
N ALA A 402 -7.68 12.64 0.85
CA ALA A 402 -9.13 12.62 0.99
C ALA A 402 -9.67 13.67 1.97
N MET A 403 -8.89 14.10 2.94
CA MET A 403 -9.35 14.98 4.02
C MET A 403 -8.54 16.27 4.13
N ILE A 404 -7.22 16.19 4.29
CA ILE A 404 -6.40 17.36 4.61
C ILE A 404 -6.34 18.35 3.46
N LEU A 405 -5.88 17.92 2.29
CA LEU A 405 -5.75 18.78 1.12
C LEU A 405 -7.08 19.43 0.69
N PRO A 406 -8.24 18.73 0.70
CA PRO A 406 -9.53 19.38 0.49
C PRO A 406 -9.87 20.47 1.52
N CYS A 407 -9.53 20.27 2.81
CA CYS A 407 -9.74 21.28 3.86
C CYS A 407 -8.82 22.50 3.64
N LEU A 408 -7.54 22.29 3.35
CA LEU A 408 -6.56 23.34 3.10
C LEU A 408 -6.90 24.14 1.83
N LYS A 409 -7.40 23.47 0.79
CA LYS A 409 -7.88 24.16 -0.42
C LYS A 409 -9.04 25.12 -0.14
N ARG A 410 -10.00 24.72 0.73
CA ARG A 410 -11.18 25.56 1.06
C ARG A 410 -10.80 26.79 1.88
N ASN A 411 -9.76 26.75 2.70
CA ASN A 411 -9.27 27.91 3.46
C ASN A 411 -8.13 28.66 2.77
N SER A 412 -7.86 28.33 1.48
CA SER A 412 -6.84 28.99 0.67
C SER A 412 -5.46 28.99 1.31
N ALA A 413 -5.09 27.89 1.99
CA ALA A 413 -3.76 27.74 2.59
C ALA A 413 -2.66 27.79 1.52
N LYS A 414 -1.54 28.40 1.86
CA LYS A 414 -0.35 28.51 0.99
C LYS A 414 0.48 27.23 1.08
N LEU A 415 0.36 26.35 0.09
CA LEU A 415 1.00 25.04 0.06
C LEU A 415 2.31 25.09 -0.72
N LYS A 416 3.45 25.02 -0.03
CA LYS A 416 4.77 25.09 -0.66
C LYS A 416 5.35 23.72 -0.98
N TYR A 417 5.29 22.78 -0.04
CA TYR A 417 5.87 21.45 -0.20
C TYR A 417 4.88 20.33 0.12
N ILE A 418 5.04 19.21 -0.60
CA ILE A 418 4.51 17.92 -0.20
C ILE A 418 5.58 16.84 -0.34
N SER A 419 5.84 16.11 0.74
CA SER A 419 6.82 15.03 0.79
C SER A 419 6.16 13.66 0.79
N SER A 420 6.72 12.74 0.02
CA SER A 420 6.35 11.32 0.04
C SER A 420 7.57 10.43 -0.22
N SER A 421 7.61 9.24 0.37
CA SER A 421 8.77 8.36 0.36
C SER A 421 9.22 7.87 -1.03
N THR A 422 8.33 7.86 -2.02
CA THR A 422 8.61 7.43 -3.41
C THR A 422 8.51 8.56 -4.41
N GLY A 423 8.10 9.77 -3.98
CA GLY A 423 7.91 10.93 -4.83
C GLY A 423 6.60 10.93 -5.63
N LEU A 424 6.14 9.79 -6.11
CA LEU A 424 5.02 9.71 -7.05
C LEU A 424 3.69 10.24 -6.49
N THR A 425 3.25 9.73 -5.34
CA THR A 425 1.99 10.17 -4.74
C THR A 425 2.02 11.65 -4.35
N GLY A 426 3.16 12.14 -3.87
CA GLY A 426 3.40 13.55 -3.57
C GLY A 426 3.24 14.42 -4.83
N THR A 427 3.86 14.02 -5.94
CA THR A 427 3.80 14.75 -7.22
C THR A 427 2.38 14.83 -7.77
N VAL A 428 1.64 13.73 -7.77
CA VAL A 428 0.25 13.74 -8.25
C VAL A 428 -0.63 14.64 -7.40
N LEU A 429 -0.47 14.61 -6.08
CA LEU A 429 -1.20 15.51 -5.19
C LEU A 429 -0.75 16.96 -5.33
N ALA A 430 0.54 17.21 -5.54
CA ALA A 430 1.06 18.56 -5.79
C ALA A 430 0.40 19.17 -7.03
N LYS A 431 0.35 18.46 -8.15
CA LYS A 431 -0.33 18.89 -9.37
C LYS A 431 -1.81 19.15 -9.14
N LYS A 432 -2.52 18.24 -8.46
CA LYS A 432 -3.97 18.33 -8.21
C LYS A 432 -4.36 19.51 -7.31
N TYR A 433 -3.52 19.83 -6.33
CA TYR A 433 -3.82 20.85 -5.31
C TYR A 433 -2.97 22.11 -5.42
N ASN A 434 -2.21 22.27 -6.50
CA ASN A 434 -1.36 23.41 -6.75
C ASN A 434 -0.31 23.66 -5.65
N VAL A 435 0.30 22.57 -5.13
CA VAL A 435 1.45 22.64 -4.24
C VAL A 435 2.70 22.92 -5.07
N SER A 436 3.57 23.82 -4.64
CA SER A 436 4.66 24.29 -5.50
C SER A 436 5.74 23.25 -5.73
N HIS A 437 6.05 22.42 -4.74
CA HIS A 437 7.14 21.46 -4.84
C HIS A 437 6.70 20.07 -4.35
N SER A 438 7.19 19.05 -5.02
CA SER A 438 7.16 17.67 -4.53
C SER A 438 8.57 17.23 -4.15
N THR A 439 8.74 16.58 -2.99
CA THR A 439 10.02 16.11 -2.52
C THR A 439 9.97 14.73 -1.90
N THR A 440 11.12 14.05 -1.83
CA THR A 440 11.32 12.85 -1.02
C THR A 440 12.21 13.15 0.20
N GLU A 441 12.72 14.39 0.32
CA GLU A 441 13.61 14.83 1.38
C GLU A 441 12.91 15.81 2.33
N ASN A 442 12.67 15.39 3.57
CA ASN A 442 11.99 16.22 4.57
C ASN A 442 12.84 17.41 5.03
N ASP A 443 14.16 17.27 5.01
CA ASP A 443 15.11 18.32 5.42
C ASP A 443 14.93 19.61 4.61
N ILE A 444 14.57 19.51 3.34
CA ILE A 444 14.28 20.67 2.49
C ILE A 444 13.13 21.49 3.10
N ILE A 445 12.10 20.83 3.63
CA ILE A 445 10.95 21.47 4.26
C ILE A 445 11.35 22.11 5.59
N PHE A 446 12.17 21.41 6.39
CA PHE A 446 12.60 21.90 7.70
C PHE A 446 13.50 23.13 7.60
N LYS A 447 14.42 23.14 6.64
CA LYS A 447 15.42 24.22 6.47
C LYS A 447 14.89 25.44 5.71
N ASP A 448 13.76 25.33 5.03
CA ASP A 448 13.18 26.44 4.29
C ASP A 448 12.55 27.46 5.24
N GLU A 449 13.10 28.67 5.30
CA GLU A 449 12.66 29.74 6.20
C GLU A 449 11.26 30.27 5.90
N GLU A 450 10.77 30.12 4.67
CA GLU A 450 9.42 30.56 4.28
C GLU A 450 8.33 29.61 4.80
N VAL A 451 8.67 28.35 5.17
CA VAL A 451 7.72 27.40 5.74
C VAL A 451 7.43 27.76 7.21
N ASP A 452 6.18 28.07 7.51
CA ASP A 452 5.72 28.40 8.86
C ASP A 452 5.20 27.19 9.61
N LEU A 453 4.56 26.23 8.90
CA LEU A 453 3.85 25.10 9.46
C LEU A 453 4.20 23.80 8.74
N VAL A 454 4.58 22.78 9.51
CA VAL A 454 4.75 21.40 9.02
C VAL A 454 3.57 20.54 9.42
N LEU A 455 2.88 19.94 8.44
CA LEU A 455 1.81 18.97 8.65
C LEU A 455 2.37 17.55 8.51
N ILE A 456 2.30 16.74 9.57
CA ILE A 456 2.82 15.37 9.62
C ILE A 456 1.66 14.39 9.55
N THR A 457 1.64 13.56 8.51
CA THR A 457 0.53 12.64 8.18
C THR A 457 1.02 11.26 7.72
N THR A 458 2.19 10.89 8.22
CA THR A 458 2.88 9.63 7.94
C THR A 458 2.28 8.45 8.72
N ARG A 459 2.97 7.31 8.79
CA ARG A 459 2.65 6.23 9.74
C ARG A 459 3.06 6.64 11.15
N HIS A 460 2.38 6.09 12.15
CA HIS A 460 2.45 6.52 13.54
C HIS A 460 3.87 6.48 14.12
N ASN A 461 4.66 5.45 13.81
CA ASN A 461 6.03 5.28 14.31
C ASN A 461 7.03 6.36 13.88
N SER A 462 6.70 7.16 12.89
CA SER A 462 7.57 8.26 12.43
C SER A 462 7.13 9.64 12.97
N HIS A 463 5.98 9.71 13.62
CA HIS A 463 5.36 10.95 14.06
C HIS A 463 6.27 11.75 15.00
N ALA A 464 6.69 11.15 16.11
CA ALA A 464 7.51 11.80 17.11
C ALA A 464 8.85 12.30 16.55
N ALA A 465 9.55 11.48 15.78
CA ALA A 465 10.83 11.82 15.20
C ALA A 465 10.73 13.02 14.24
N ILE A 466 9.73 13.02 13.35
CA ILE A 466 9.52 14.13 12.39
C ILE A 466 9.10 15.41 13.13
N ALA A 467 8.23 15.31 14.15
CA ALA A 467 7.84 16.47 14.95
C ALA A 467 9.02 17.10 15.69
N ILE A 468 9.92 16.28 16.27
CA ILE A 468 11.14 16.74 16.93
C ILE A 468 12.02 17.56 15.95
N GLU A 469 12.26 17.04 14.75
CA GLU A 469 13.08 17.73 13.76
C GLU A 469 12.42 19.02 13.26
N ALA A 470 11.11 19.02 13.01
CA ALA A 470 10.38 20.23 12.64
C ALA A 470 10.46 21.33 13.73
N LEU A 471 10.24 20.96 15.01
CA LEU A 471 10.32 21.88 16.13
C LEU A 471 11.76 22.44 16.34
N ARG A 472 12.80 21.59 16.19
CA ARG A 472 14.22 22.00 16.26
C ARG A 472 14.57 23.03 15.19
N ASN A 473 13.95 22.91 14.02
CA ASN A 473 14.15 23.86 12.92
C ASN A 473 13.18 25.08 12.99
N GLY A 474 12.54 25.29 14.15
CA GLY A 474 11.72 26.47 14.40
C GLY A 474 10.40 26.49 13.63
N LYS A 475 9.83 25.32 13.30
CA LYS A 475 8.53 25.19 12.62
C LYS A 475 7.40 24.97 13.60
N ASN A 476 6.23 25.57 13.34
CA ASN A 476 5.00 25.13 13.97
C ASN A 476 4.63 23.74 13.43
N VAL A 477 4.03 22.90 14.27
CA VAL A 477 3.76 21.51 13.93
C VAL A 477 2.29 21.16 14.10
N PHE A 478 1.70 20.61 13.08
CA PHE A 478 0.50 19.79 13.19
C PHE A 478 0.88 18.32 12.92
N ILE A 479 0.41 17.44 13.77
CA ILE A 479 0.67 16.02 13.66
C ILE A 479 -0.63 15.24 13.75
N GLU A 480 -0.84 14.30 12.80
CA GLU A 480 -1.94 13.36 12.96
C GLU A 480 -1.74 12.48 14.19
N LYS A 481 -2.87 12.07 14.75
CA LYS A 481 -2.86 11.23 15.95
C LYS A 481 -2.32 9.80 15.62
N PRO A 482 -1.69 9.14 16.56
CA PRO A 482 -1.26 9.61 17.88
C PRO A 482 -0.01 10.48 17.81
N LEU A 483 0.22 11.27 18.84
CA LEU A 483 1.42 12.12 18.96
C LEU A 483 2.70 11.29 19.05
N ALA A 484 2.65 10.20 19.81
CA ALA A 484 3.73 9.26 20.05
C ALA A 484 3.16 7.85 20.30
N LEU A 485 3.99 6.82 20.20
CA LEU A 485 3.62 5.42 20.47
C LEU A 485 4.01 4.93 21.86
N ASN A 486 4.94 5.61 22.52
CA ASN A 486 5.42 5.29 23.86
C ASN A 486 5.79 6.55 24.64
N LYS A 487 6.07 6.36 25.95
CA LYS A 487 6.36 7.46 26.86
C LYS A 487 7.68 8.14 26.51
N GLU A 488 8.70 7.43 26.12
CA GLU A 488 10.02 7.92 25.75
C GLU A 488 9.95 8.88 24.56
N GLU A 489 9.18 8.54 23.54
CA GLU A 489 8.93 9.42 22.39
C GLU A 489 8.20 10.69 22.83
N LEU A 490 7.14 10.54 23.63
CA LEU A 490 6.36 11.67 24.13
C LEU A 490 7.24 12.64 24.95
N ASP A 491 8.01 12.13 25.88
CA ASP A 491 8.89 12.94 26.75
C ASP A 491 9.90 13.74 25.91
N ARG A 492 10.49 13.12 24.87
CA ARG A 492 11.40 13.78 23.94
C ARG A 492 10.72 14.88 23.10
N VAL A 493 9.50 14.62 22.61
CA VAL A 493 8.73 15.64 21.88
C VAL A 493 8.46 16.84 22.78
N ILE A 494 8.05 16.62 24.01
CA ILE A 494 7.72 17.69 24.98
C ILE A 494 8.97 18.49 25.38
N GLU A 495 10.11 17.82 25.56
CA GLU A 495 11.39 18.51 25.85
C GLU A 495 11.75 19.51 24.74
N VAL A 496 11.67 19.05 23.48
CA VAL A 496 12.00 19.88 22.31
C VAL A 496 10.93 20.97 22.10
N TYR A 497 9.65 20.65 22.28
CA TYR A 497 8.56 21.62 22.21
C TYR A 497 8.79 22.80 23.16
N LYS A 498 9.10 22.55 24.44
CA LYS A 498 9.36 23.59 25.44
C LYS A 498 10.50 24.53 25.07
N LYS A 499 11.50 24.03 24.32
CA LYS A 499 12.66 24.81 23.88
C LYS A 499 12.43 25.55 22.56
N SER A 500 11.48 25.12 21.75
CA SER A 500 11.27 25.60 20.39
C SER A 500 10.60 26.98 20.31
N GLY A 501 9.75 27.31 21.27
CA GLY A 501 8.89 28.48 21.22
C GLY A 501 7.86 28.45 20.11
N LYS A 502 7.53 27.25 19.58
CA LYS A 502 6.60 27.02 18.47
C LYS A 502 5.34 26.32 18.95
N THR A 503 4.32 26.27 18.08
CA THR A 503 3.06 25.57 18.38
C THR A 503 3.13 24.11 18.00
N LEU A 504 2.44 23.26 18.79
CA LEU A 504 2.24 21.84 18.51
C LEU A 504 0.76 21.51 18.63
N THR A 505 0.19 20.99 17.57
CA THR A 505 -1.22 20.57 17.52
C THR A 505 -1.31 19.13 17.05
N VAL A 506 -2.15 18.34 17.73
CA VAL A 506 -2.46 16.95 17.33
C VAL A 506 -3.82 16.91 16.63
N GLY A 507 -3.98 16.02 15.67
CA GLY A 507 -5.19 15.85 14.85
C GLY A 507 -6.42 15.36 15.60
N TYR A 508 -6.71 15.90 16.78
CA TYR A 508 -7.93 15.61 17.55
C TYR A 508 -9.11 16.47 17.05
N ASN A 509 -9.60 16.12 15.88
CA ASN A 509 -10.60 16.89 15.14
C ASN A 509 -11.98 16.96 15.82
N ARG A 510 -12.36 15.96 16.64
CA ARG A 510 -13.74 15.82 17.14
C ARG A 510 -14.17 16.97 18.04
N ARG A 511 -13.27 17.59 18.80
CA ARG A 511 -13.58 18.77 19.62
C ARG A 511 -13.98 20.00 18.79
N PHE A 512 -13.59 20.05 17.52
CA PHE A 512 -13.93 21.13 16.59
C PHE A 512 -15.19 20.83 15.75
N ALA A 513 -15.81 19.66 15.95
CA ALA A 513 -17.06 19.33 15.25
C ALA A 513 -18.20 20.28 15.69
N PRO A 514 -19.00 20.83 14.77
CA PRO A 514 -20.05 21.77 15.12
C PRO A 514 -20.97 21.28 16.24
N LEU A 515 -21.39 20.02 16.18
CA LEU A 515 -22.25 19.44 17.22
C LEU A 515 -21.53 19.20 18.58
N ALA A 516 -20.19 19.00 18.59
CA ALA A 516 -19.43 18.95 19.83
C ALA A 516 -19.29 20.33 20.47
N VAL A 517 -19.11 21.37 19.65
CA VAL A 517 -19.08 22.78 20.09
C VAL A 517 -20.43 23.17 20.69
N GLU A 518 -21.56 22.84 20.05
CA GLU A 518 -22.90 23.07 20.58
C GLU A 518 -23.15 22.26 21.87
N MET A 519 -22.66 21.00 21.93
CA MET A 519 -22.75 20.20 23.19
C MET A 519 -22.00 20.88 24.32
N LYS A 520 -20.76 21.35 24.09
CA LYS A 520 -19.98 22.09 25.10
C LYS A 520 -20.67 23.37 25.52
N LYS A 521 -21.25 24.12 24.58
CA LYS A 521 -22.01 25.33 24.87
C LYS A 521 -23.25 25.05 25.73
N ALA A 522 -24.00 23.97 25.43
CA ALA A 522 -25.17 23.57 26.22
C ALA A 522 -24.81 23.12 27.65
N LEU A 523 -23.61 22.53 27.84
CA LEU A 523 -23.09 22.20 29.17
C LEU A 523 -22.63 23.42 29.96
N GLY A 524 -22.29 24.52 29.27
CA GLY A 524 -21.77 25.74 29.90
C GLY A 524 -20.38 25.59 30.51
N SER A 525 -20.05 26.45 31.45
CA SER A 525 -18.77 26.44 32.19
C SER A 525 -18.75 25.36 33.30
N ALA A 526 -19.35 24.20 33.06
CA ALA A 526 -19.54 23.15 34.06
C ALA A 526 -18.22 22.69 34.66
N SER A 527 -17.95 23.09 35.89
CA SER A 527 -16.87 22.57 36.75
C SER A 527 -17.30 21.35 37.57
N THR A 528 -18.59 21.03 37.55
CA THR A 528 -19.18 19.93 38.32
C THR A 528 -19.03 18.58 37.61
N PRO A 529 -18.89 17.48 38.37
CA PRO A 529 -18.77 16.14 37.81
C PRO A 529 -19.94 15.74 36.91
N MET A 530 -19.65 14.97 35.85
CA MET A 530 -20.64 14.40 34.95
C MET A 530 -20.35 12.93 34.68
N ASN A 531 -21.33 12.18 34.19
CA ASN A 531 -21.13 10.85 33.63
C ASN A 531 -21.18 10.92 32.11
N ILE A 532 -20.20 10.30 31.44
CA ILE A 532 -20.10 10.31 29.98
C ILE A 532 -19.92 8.89 29.47
N VAL A 533 -20.71 8.52 28.45
CA VAL A 533 -20.56 7.26 27.69
C VAL A 533 -20.30 7.58 26.27
N ALA A 534 -19.15 7.16 25.75
CA ALA A 534 -18.78 7.26 24.34
C ALA A 534 -18.65 5.85 23.73
N THR A 535 -19.43 5.56 22.70
CA THR A 535 -19.39 4.27 22.01
C THR A 535 -18.92 4.46 20.57
N MET A 536 -17.87 3.72 20.20
CA MET A 536 -17.33 3.61 18.85
C MET A 536 -17.57 2.22 18.30
N ASN A 537 -18.45 2.09 17.30
CA ASN A 537 -18.56 0.90 16.45
C ASN A 537 -17.52 1.02 15.32
N ALA A 538 -16.28 0.63 15.62
CA ALA A 538 -15.11 0.93 14.79
C ALA A 538 -15.07 0.13 13.48
N GLY A 539 -15.65 -1.08 13.50
CA GLY A 539 -15.61 -2.04 12.39
C GLY A 539 -14.29 -2.80 12.30
N PHE A 540 -14.41 -4.02 11.82
CA PHE A 540 -13.28 -4.95 11.70
C PHE A 540 -12.21 -4.45 10.72
N ILE A 541 -10.94 -4.56 11.12
CA ILE A 541 -9.74 -4.41 10.29
C ILE A 541 -8.93 -5.72 10.42
N PRO A 542 -8.45 -6.33 9.33
CA PRO A 542 -7.62 -7.54 9.40
C PRO A 542 -6.38 -7.34 10.27
N SER A 543 -6.01 -8.34 11.07
CA SER A 543 -4.90 -8.26 12.05
C SER A 543 -3.53 -7.98 11.43
N LYS A 544 -3.32 -8.37 10.15
CA LYS A 544 -2.08 -8.11 9.41
C LYS A 544 -1.92 -6.65 8.95
N VAL A 545 -2.93 -5.79 9.12
CA VAL A 545 -2.80 -4.37 8.74
C VAL A 545 -1.90 -3.66 9.75
N TRP A 546 -0.99 -2.84 9.26
CA TRP A 546 0.05 -2.14 10.02
C TRP A 546 -0.44 -1.42 11.30
N ILE A 547 -1.71 -1.04 11.36
CA ILE A 547 -2.31 -0.35 12.53
C ILE A 547 -2.31 -1.25 13.79
N HIS A 548 -2.35 -2.59 13.61
CA HIS A 548 -2.31 -3.57 14.69
C HIS A 548 -0.88 -3.93 15.14
N ASP A 549 0.13 -3.55 14.34
CA ASP A 549 1.53 -3.69 14.73
C ASP A 549 1.87 -2.64 15.80
N MET A 550 2.26 -3.08 17.00
CA MET A 550 2.49 -2.16 18.13
C MET A 550 3.67 -1.23 17.93
N GLU A 551 4.67 -1.62 17.12
CA GLU A 551 5.86 -0.78 16.80
C GLU A 551 5.59 0.23 15.68
N VAL A 552 4.66 -0.07 14.78
CA VAL A 552 4.37 0.78 13.61
C VAL A 552 3.10 1.60 13.80
N GLY A 553 2.03 0.96 14.26
CA GLY A 553 0.69 1.54 14.43
C GLY A 553 0.31 1.84 15.87
N GLY A 554 0.90 1.14 16.86
CA GLY A 554 0.58 1.24 18.27
C GLY A 554 -0.79 0.67 18.68
N GLY A 555 -1.43 -0.09 17.78
CA GLY A 555 -2.77 -0.61 18.00
C GLY A 555 -3.87 0.47 17.89
N ARG A 556 -5.11 0.03 17.90
CA ARG A 556 -6.26 0.94 17.70
C ARG A 556 -6.68 1.70 18.96
N ILE A 557 -6.28 1.25 20.13
CA ILE A 557 -6.55 1.99 21.38
C ILE A 557 -5.73 3.28 21.40
N ILE A 558 -4.41 3.21 21.21
CA ILE A 558 -3.53 4.38 21.10
C ILE A 558 -3.86 5.19 19.84
N GLY A 559 -4.03 4.52 18.70
CA GLY A 559 -4.19 5.16 17.39
C GLY A 559 -5.57 5.75 17.11
N GLU A 560 -6.65 5.29 17.77
CA GLU A 560 -8.01 5.75 17.47
C GLU A 560 -8.85 6.11 18.71
N ALA A 561 -8.82 5.31 19.79
CA ALA A 561 -9.62 5.60 20.98
C ALA A 561 -9.20 6.92 21.66
N CYS A 562 -7.97 7.36 21.47
CA CYS A 562 -7.45 8.67 21.93
C CYS A 562 -8.33 9.87 21.50
N HIS A 563 -9.01 9.78 20.36
CA HIS A 563 -9.97 10.80 19.94
C HIS A 563 -11.12 11.03 20.93
N PHE A 564 -11.59 9.97 21.61
CA PHE A 564 -12.67 10.06 22.57
C PHE A 564 -12.15 10.53 23.92
N ILE A 565 -10.92 10.17 24.30
CA ILE A 565 -10.25 10.72 25.49
C ILE A 565 -10.15 12.23 25.34
N ASP A 566 -9.64 12.71 24.20
CA ASP A 566 -9.54 14.14 23.89
C ASP A 566 -10.91 14.86 23.88
N LEU A 567 -11.92 14.27 23.23
CA LEU A 567 -13.26 14.84 23.18
C LEU A 567 -13.86 15.00 24.58
N ILE A 568 -13.72 13.98 25.44
CA ILE A 568 -14.25 14.02 26.82
C ILE A 568 -13.47 15.04 27.66
N THR A 569 -12.14 15.13 27.50
CA THR A 569 -11.32 16.18 28.12
C THR A 569 -11.81 17.57 27.71
N TYR A 570 -12.11 17.80 26.44
CA TYR A 570 -12.70 19.05 25.96
C TYR A 570 -14.07 19.33 26.56
N LEU A 571 -14.97 18.33 26.60
CA LEU A 571 -16.33 18.51 27.11
C LEU A 571 -16.31 18.81 28.61
N THR A 572 -15.47 18.15 29.39
CA THR A 572 -15.38 18.32 30.85
C THR A 572 -14.55 19.53 31.25
N GLY A 573 -13.59 19.96 30.42
CA GLY A 573 -12.59 20.96 30.80
C GLY A 573 -11.65 20.49 31.91
N SER A 574 -11.50 19.16 32.08
CA SER A 574 -10.70 18.52 33.14
C SER A 574 -9.78 17.47 32.55
N LYS A 575 -8.68 17.17 33.24
CA LYS A 575 -7.72 16.14 32.81
C LYS A 575 -8.08 14.78 33.38
N VAL A 576 -7.69 13.72 32.67
CA VAL A 576 -7.76 12.35 33.14
C VAL A 576 -6.80 12.17 34.29
N LYS A 577 -7.28 11.63 35.42
CA LYS A 577 -6.53 11.30 36.63
C LYS A 577 -6.08 9.84 36.66
N SER A 578 -6.97 8.91 36.24
CA SER A 578 -6.67 7.49 36.21
C SER A 578 -7.50 6.75 35.15
N VAL A 579 -6.98 5.64 34.70
CA VAL A 579 -7.53 4.81 33.59
C VAL A 579 -7.61 3.36 34.05
N CYS A 580 -8.69 2.66 33.67
CA CYS A 580 -8.82 1.21 33.76
C CYS A 580 -9.40 0.68 32.45
N MET A 581 -8.82 -0.36 31.86
CA MET A 581 -9.30 -0.96 30.61
C MET A 581 -9.57 -2.45 30.79
N ASN A 582 -10.71 -2.88 30.27
CA ASN A 582 -11.05 -4.29 30.09
C ASN A 582 -11.34 -4.57 28.63
N SER A 583 -10.98 -5.75 28.14
CA SER A 583 -11.12 -6.13 26.74
C SER A 583 -11.85 -7.46 26.56
N LEU A 584 -12.37 -7.67 25.37
CA LEU A 584 -13.02 -8.91 24.96
C LEU A 584 -11.97 -10.03 24.82
N GLY A 585 -12.32 -11.21 25.36
CA GLY A 585 -11.48 -12.42 25.29
C GLY A 585 -10.92 -12.85 26.64
N ILE A 586 -10.45 -14.09 26.72
CA ILE A 586 -9.94 -14.68 27.97
C ILE A 586 -8.53 -14.14 28.27
N GLN A 587 -7.70 -13.99 27.24
CA GLN A 587 -6.35 -13.42 27.30
C GLN A 587 -6.18 -12.43 26.15
N PRO A 588 -6.69 -11.20 26.28
CA PRO A 588 -6.62 -10.22 25.22
C PRO A 588 -5.18 -9.70 25.04
N GLU A 589 -4.77 -9.55 23.79
CA GLU A 589 -3.46 -8.97 23.42
C GLU A 589 -3.50 -7.45 23.50
N GLU A 590 -2.32 -6.81 23.59
CA GLU A 590 -2.16 -5.35 23.67
C GLU A 590 -2.78 -4.60 22.48
N ASN A 591 -2.76 -5.19 21.30
CA ASN A 591 -3.32 -4.63 20.07
C ASN A 591 -4.82 -4.88 19.90
N THR A 592 -5.51 -5.27 20.99
CA THR A 592 -6.97 -5.45 20.99
C THR A 592 -7.69 -4.24 20.39
N ASP A 593 -8.78 -4.49 19.67
CA ASP A 593 -9.67 -3.47 19.13
C ASP A 593 -11.14 -3.60 19.62
N ASN A 594 -11.31 -4.34 20.74
CA ASN A 594 -12.60 -4.54 21.39
C ASN A 594 -12.45 -4.35 22.91
N ALA A 595 -12.56 -3.11 23.37
CA ALA A 595 -12.29 -2.76 24.76
C ALA A 595 -13.28 -1.72 25.32
N SER A 596 -13.49 -1.76 26.64
CA SER A 596 -14.12 -0.70 27.43
C SER A 596 -13.07 -0.04 28.30
N ILE A 597 -12.93 1.28 28.19
CA ILE A 597 -11.96 2.10 28.90
C ILE A 597 -12.71 2.97 29.91
N LEU A 598 -12.44 2.80 31.19
CA LEU A 598 -12.97 3.61 32.28
C LEU A 598 -11.99 4.73 32.60
N LEU A 599 -12.48 5.96 32.67
CA LEU A 599 -11.69 7.16 32.93
C LEU A 599 -12.22 7.88 34.15
N LYS A 600 -11.34 8.23 35.10
CA LYS A 600 -11.60 9.17 36.16
C LYS A 600 -10.90 10.49 35.85
N TYR A 601 -11.63 11.59 35.97
CA TYR A 601 -11.12 12.93 35.74
C TYR A 601 -10.84 13.64 37.07
N GLU A 602 -9.96 14.65 37.07
CA GLU A 602 -9.56 15.42 38.26
C GLU A 602 -10.77 16.10 38.94
N ASN A 603 -11.76 16.59 38.15
CA ASN A 603 -12.99 17.20 38.67
C ASN A 603 -14.03 16.20 39.18
N GLY A 604 -13.70 14.91 39.24
CA GLY A 604 -14.61 13.85 39.68
C GLY A 604 -15.52 13.29 38.60
N THR A 605 -15.42 13.73 37.35
CA THR A 605 -16.15 13.14 36.20
C THR A 605 -15.74 11.68 36.01
N ASN A 606 -16.75 10.85 35.73
CA ASN A 606 -16.59 9.45 35.37
C ASN A 606 -16.97 9.25 33.89
N ALA A 607 -16.12 8.60 33.12
CA ALA A 607 -16.39 8.35 31.71
C ALA A 607 -16.06 6.92 31.29
N VAL A 608 -16.79 6.43 30.29
CA VAL A 608 -16.58 5.12 29.67
C VAL A 608 -16.45 5.31 28.15
N ILE A 609 -15.39 4.76 27.59
CA ILE A 609 -15.22 4.65 26.14
C ILE A 609 -15.35 3.18 25.77
N ASN A 610 -16.42 2.85 25.03
CA ASN A 610 -16.62 1.53 24.44
C ASN A 610 -16.09 1.54 23.00
N TYR A 611 -14.93 0.95 22.79
CA TYR A 611 -14.31 0.83 21.49
C TYR A 611 -14.47 -0.61 20.97
N PHE A 612 -15.38 -0.83 20.00
CA PHE A 612 -15.77 -2.16 19.54
C PHE A 612 -15.59 -2.28 18.02
N ALA A 613 -14.76 -3.21 17.59
CA ALA A 613 -14.52 -3.49 16.17
C ALA A 613 -15.40 -4.64 15.62
N ASN A 614 -16.04 -5.41 16.47
CA ASN A 614 -16.86 -6.58 16.13
C ASN A 614 -18.33 -6.27 15.83
N GLY A 615 -18.74 -5.01 15.91
CA GLY A 615 -20.11 -4.60 15.65
C GLY A 615 -20.50 -4.58 14.17
N SER A 616 -21.80 -4.64 13.89
CA SER A 616 -22.32 -4.55 12.54
C SER A 616 -22.07 -3.18 11.92
N LYS A 617 -21.61 -3.15 10.67
CA LYS A 617 -21.43 -1.92 9.88
C LYS A 617 -22.73 -1.18 9.55
N SER A 618 -23.89 -1.81 9.74
CA SER A 618 -25.20 -1.17 9.58
C SER A 618 -25.63 -0.35 10.81
N TYR A 619 -24.97 -0.52 11.96
CA TYR A 619 -25.19 0.28 13.15
C TYR A 619 -24.38 1.59 13.09
N ALA A 620 -24.89 2.65 13.77
CA ALA A 620 -24.22 3.94 13.82
C ALA A 620 -22.78 3.83 14.36
N LYS A 621 -21.86 4.59 13.75
CA LYS A 621 -20.44 4.44 14.06
C LYS A 621 -20.04 5.04 15.41
N GLU A 622 -20.59 6.22 15.76
CA GLU A 622 -20.19 6.96 16.97
C GLU A 622 -21.40 7.50 17.72
N ARG A 623 -21.46 7.29 19.03
CA ARG A 623 -22.50 7.81 19.90
C ARG A 623 -21.87 8.30 21.20
N ILE A 624 -22.22 9.52 21.65
CA ILE A 624 -21.76 10.11 22.89
C ILE A 624 -22.97 10.55 23.70
N GLU A 625 -23.02 10.17 24.99
CA GLU A 625 -24.04 10.52 25.93
C GLU A 625 -23.42 11.20 27.16
N VAL A 626 -23.96 12.33 27.54
CA VAL A 626 -23.53 13.09 28.71
C VAL A 626 -24.71 13.28 29.68
N TYR A 627 -24.53 12.91 30.94
CA TYR A 627 -25.50 13.02 32.02
C TYR A 627 -24.98 14.01 33.04
N HIS A 628 -25.68 15.11 33.24
CA HIS A 628 -25.22 16.20 34.08
C HIS A 628 -26.40 17.00 34.67
N GLN A 629 -26.53 17.09 36.00
CA GLN A 629 -27.53 17.92 36.69
C GLN A 629 -28.96 17.71 36.16
N GLU A 630 -29.45 16.48 36.17
CA GLU A 630 -30.79 16.08 35.68
C GLU A 630 -31.01 16.35 34.15
N ARG A 631 -29.95 16.68 33.41
CA ARG A 631 -29.96 16.92 31.97
C ARG A 631 -29.16 15.84 31.23
N THR A 632 -29.61 15.50 30.06
CA THR A 632 -28.92 14.51 29.20
C THR A 632 -28.73 15.07 27.80
N LEU A 633 -27.51 14.95 27.28
CA LEU A 633 -27.19 15.25 25.87
C LEU A 633 -26.80 13.94 25.17
N VAL A 634 -27.36 13.72 23.96
CA VAL A 634 -27.08 12.56 23.13
C VAL A 634 -26.62 13.03 21.74
N LEU A 635 -25.36 12.79 21.41
CA LEU A 635 -24.80 13.02 20.09
C LEU A 635 -24.80 11.70 19.31
N ASP A 636 -25.54 11.65 18.21
CA ASP A 636 -25.66 10.48 17.37
C ASP A 636 -24.95 10.69 16.02
N ASN A 637 -23.90 9.91 15.80
CA ASN A 637 -23.13 9.78 14.56
C ASN A 637 -22.75 11.12 13.87
N TRP A 638 -22.53 12.18 14.67
CA TRP A 638 -22.18 13.53 14.17
C TRP A 638 -23.23 14.13 13.23
N ARG A 639 -24.49 13.67 13.33
CA ARG A 639 -25.62 14.13 12.53
C ARG A 639 -26.72 14.77 13.35
N LYS A 640 -26.88 14.35 14.61
CA LYS A 640 -27.93 14.83 15.50
C LYS A 640 -27.42 14.95 16.93
N LEU A 641 -27.63 16.10 17.53
CA LEU A 641 -27.49 16.33 18.96
C LEU A 641 -28.88 16.55 19.55
N LYS A 642 -29.25 15.79 20.59
CA LYS A 642 -30.53 15.89 21.29
C LYS A 642 -30.28 16.17 22.75
N GLY A 643 -31.05 17.13 23.33
CA GLY A 643 -31.03 17.48 24.74
C GLY A 643 -32.33 17.08 25.41
N TYR A 644 -32.20 16.66 26.66
CA TYR A 644 -33.31 16.36 27.59
C TYR A 644 -33.09 17.13 28.89
N GLY A 645 -34.13 17.70 29.48
CA GLY A 645 -34.05 18.49 30.69
C GLY A 645 -33.46 19.91 30.50
N PHE A 646 -33.36 20.39 29.28
CA PHE A 646 -32.90 21.76 28.95
C PHE A 646 -34.07 22.67 28.62
N ASN A 647 -34.14 23.83 29.19
CA ASN A 647 -35.21 24.80 28.91
C ASN A 647 -35.09 25.45 27.53
N ASN A 648 -33.84 25.66 27.05
CA ASN A 648 -33.56 26.41 25.80
C ASN A 648 -32.84 25.58 24.75
N PHE A 649 -32.76 24.25 24.92
CA PHE A 649 -32.10 23.36 23.96
C PHE A 649 -32.88 22.05 23.83
N ASN A 650 -33.31 21.69 22.64
CA ASN A 650 -34.01 20.43 22.34
C ASN A 650 -33.19 19.52 21.41
N SER A 651 -32.95 19.98 20.18
CA SER A 651 -32.15 19.21 19.21
C SER A 651 -31.60 20.08 18.10
N VAL A 652 -30.41 19.65 17.60
CA VAL A 652 -29.78 20.19 16.37
C VAL A 652 -29.44 19.02 15.48
N SER A 653 -29.71 19.16 14.18
CA SER A 653 -29.35 18.17 13.16
C SER A 653 -28.55 18.86 12.04
N SER A 654 -27.54 18.15 11.52
CA SER A 654 -26.69 18.67 10.45
C SER A 654 -26.21 17.53 9.54
N GLY A 655 -25.56 17.85 8.42
CA GLY A 655 -24.71 16.89 7.72
C GLY A 655 -23.62 16.34 8.62
N GLN A 656 -23.16 15.12 8.38
CA GLN A 656 -22.08 14.55 9.17
C GLN A 656 -20.80 15.40 9.06
N ASP A 657 -20.39 16.01 10.16
CA ASP A 657 -19.17 16.82 10.25
C ASP A 657 -18.43 16.48 11.54
N LYS A 658 -17.18 16.00 11.40
CA LYS A 658 -16.31 15.63 12.50
C LYS A 658 -15.28 16.72 12.86
N GLY A 659 -15.43 17.92 12.31
CA GLY A 659 -14.67 19.10 12.72
C GLY A 659 -13.33 19.32 12.00
N HIS A 660 -12.99 18.55 10.98
CA HIS A 660 -11.71 18.72 10.28
C HIS A 660 -11.56 20.12 9.67
N GLN A 661 -12.60 20.64 9.01
CA GLN A 661 -12.53 21.96 8.37
C GLN A 661 -12.29 23.06 9.43
N ASN A 662 -13.00 23.02 10.53
CA ASN A 662 -12.87 24.00 11.63
C ASN A 662 -11.49 23.91 12.27
N GLN A 663 -10.96 22.70 12.49
CA GLN A 663 -9.62 22.50 13.02
C GLN A 663 -8.55 23.16 12.12
N PHE A 664 -8.60 22.90 10.79
CA PHE A 664 -7.62 23.49 9.88
C PHE A 664 -7.81 24.98 9.68
N ASN A 665 -9.04 25.53 9.76
CA ASN A 665 -9.26 26.97 9.73
C ASN A 665 -8.59 27.64 10.92
N LEU A 666 -8.86 27.16 12.14
CA LEU A 666 -8.25 27.70 13.36
C LEU A 666 -6.74 27.52 13.40
N LEU A 667 -6.23 26.38 12.92
CA LEU A 667 -4.80 26.12 12.85
C LEU A 667 -4.06 27.11 11.95
N ILE A 668 -4.55 27.32 10.73
CA ILE A 668 -3.92 28.25 9.79
C ILE A 668 -4.01 29.69 10.30
N GLU A 669 -5.16 30.07 10.87
CA GLU A 669 -5.35 31.39 11.47
C GLU A 669 -4.39 31.63 12.65
N SER A 670 -4.26 30.66 13.56
CA SER A 670 -3.32 30.75 14.69
C SER A 670 -1.87 30.91 14.21
N VAL A 671 -1.45 30.14 13.22
CA VAL A 671 -0.08 30.20 12.68
C VAL A 671 0.20 31.58 12.03
N LYS A 672 -0.76 32.13 11.27
CA LYS A 672 -0.65 33.46 10.63
C LYS A 672 -0.57 34.60 11.65
N ASN A 673 -1.31 34.49 12.72
CA ASN A 673 -1.39 35.54 13.72
C ASN A 673 -0.33 35.41 14.85
N GLY A 674 0.57 34.42 14.77
CA GLY A 674 1.54 34.14 15.82
C GLY A 674 0.88 33.70 17.14
N GLY A 675 -0.30 33.04 17.05
CA GLY A 675 -1.08 32.60 18.19
C GLY A 675 -0.56 31.33 18.87
N GLU A 676 -1.21 30.93 19.93
CA GLU A 676 -0.92 29.72 20.69
C GLU A 676 -1.43 28.45 19.98
N SER A 677 -1.03 27.27 20.46
CA SER A 677 -1.58 25.99 20.01
C SER A 677 -3.10 25.94 20.20
N ILE A 678 -3.85 25.56 19.19
CA ILE A 678 -5.34 25.50 19.25
C ILE A 678 -5.89 24.45 20.22
N ILE A 679 -5.03 23.58 20.73
CA ILE A 679 -5.29 22.63 21.81
C ILE A 679 -4.19 22.85 22.86
N PRO A 680 -4.50 23.05 24.14
CA PRO A 680 -3.51 23.22 25.19
C PRO A 680 -2.57 22.01 25.27
N ILE A 681 -1.26 22.23 25.31
CA ILE A 681 -0.25 21.18 25.35
C ILE A 681 -0.49 20.21 26.53
N SER A 682 -0.94 20.72 27.66
CA SER A 682 -1.23 19.91 28.85
C SER A 682 -2.37 18.89 28.60
N GLU A 683 -3.33 19.22 27.74
CA GLU A 683 -4.39 18.31 27.34
C GLU A 683 -3.89 17.27 26.33
N LEU A 684 -3.04 17.69 25.37
CA LEU A 684 -2.41 16.77 24.41
C LEU A 684 -1.57 15.71 25.11
N VAL A 685 -0.75 16.13 26.09
CA VAL A 685 0.10 15.22 26.88
C VAL A 685 -0.76 14.26 27.71
N ASN A 686 -1.75 14.80 28.42
CA ASN A 686 -2.64 13.99 29.26
C ASN A 686 -3.44 12.96 28.45
N THR A 687 -3.99 13.36 27.30
CA THR A 687 -4.69 12.44 26.37
C THR A 687 -3.77 11.33 25.88
N THR A 688 -2.54 11.66 25.51
CA THR A 688 -1.56 10.67 25.03
C THR A 688 -1.18 9.69 26.14
N LEU A 689 -0.85 10.20 27.34
CA LEU A 689 -0.56 9.37 28.52
C LEU A 689 -1.73 8.48 28.89
N ALA A 690 -2.96 8.99 28.83
CA ALA A 690 -4.17 8.21 29.13
C ALA A 690 -4.37 7.06 28.14
N SER A 691 -3.98 7.24 26.86
CA SER A 691 -4.04 6.14 25.87
C SER A 691 -3.00 5.04 26.17
N PHE A 692 -1.80 5.40 26.64
CA PHE A 692 -0.78 4.44 27.09
C PHE A 692 -1.23 3.71 28.35
N ALA A 693 -1.76 4.46 29.35
CA ALA A 693 -2.27 3.93 30.60
C ALA A 693 -3.42 2.93 30.38
N ALA A 694 -4.23 3.09 29.33
CA ALA A 694 -5.26 2.12 28.99
C ALA A 694 -4.65 0.75 28.63
N VAL A 695 -3.63 0.75 27.78
CA VAL A 695 -2.91 -0.49 27.40
C VAL A 695 -2.16 -1.10 28.59
N GLU A 696 -1.53 -0.28 29.41
CA GLU A 696 -0.86 -0.72 30.65
C GLU A 696 -1.86 -1.32 31.65
N SER A 697 -3.04 -0.71 31.82
CA SER A 697 -4.11 -1.25 32.64
C SER A 697 -4.59 -2.62 32.21
N LEU A 698 -4.66 -2.87 30.90
CA LEU A 698 -4.99 -4.20 30.37
C LEU A 698 -3.97 -5.26 30.80
N LYS A 699 -2.68 -4.92 30.75
CA LYS A 699 -1.58 -5.83 31.15
C LYS A 699 -1.59 -6.13 32.65
N THR A 700 -1.84 -5.11 33.45
CA THR A 700 -1.75 -5.21 34.93
C THR A 700 -3.05 -5.63 35.61
N GLY A 701 -4.19 -5.51 34.91
CA GLY A 701 -5.53 -5.70 35.49
C GLY A 701 -5.91 -4.66 36.51
N ALA A 702 -5.21 -3.53 36.59
CA ALA A 702 -5.36 -2.52 37.64
C ALA A 702 -5.63 -1.11 37.09
N TRP A 703 -6.09 -0.21 37.94
CA TRP A 703 -6.15 1.22 37.65
C TRP A 703 -4.73 1.79 37.54
N VAL A 704 -4.45 2.53 36.46
CA VAL A 704 -3.20 3.27 36.24
C VAL A 704 -3.45 4.76 36.48
N ASN A 705 -2.69 5.40 37.36
CA ASN A 705 -2.72 6.85 37.61
C ASN A 705 -1.80 7.59 36.63
N LEU A 706 -2.21 8.82 36.26
CA LEU A 706 -1.45 9.70 35.36
C LEU A 706 -0.69 10.78 36.15
#